data_46515309f8140b7ba6331b8e48891689
#
_entry.id   46515309f8140b7ba6331b8e48891689
#
_cell.length_a   1.000
_cell.length_b   1.000
_cell.length_c   1.000
_cell.angle_alpha   90.00
_cell.angle_beta   90.00
_cell.angle_gamma   90.00
#
_symmetry.space_group_name_H-M   'P 1'
#
loop_
_entity.id
_entity.type
_entity.pdbx_description
1 polymer ?
#
loop_
_entity_poly.entity_id
_entity_poly.type
_entity_poly.pdbx_seq_one_letter_code
_entity_poly.pdbx_strand_id
1 'polypeptide(L)'
;MFLRNITFLCALLIVWNGSVKGSEPRGSISIESRKIALNGVPFSVTITVLDADGGIDDSASGEIQLYGFKMIDSEGMLLSPNRLEIENGTLTIDGVIFESNGQNELSVVFNSLSGSKNVQTLPAILSLAPPLIAIGLAVLFKEVLLSLFAGIWIGAIFLAGYNPISGFLVAIDKYIVPSLANKDHAAVILFSMGLGGMVGLIARNGGMHGVVEKISKYAKSARSGQIATLSMGLLIFFDDYANTLLVGNTMRPFTDKLKISREKLAFLVDATAAPIASIAFVSTWIGFQNGLIQKGFDSIGLDRDPYITFISSIPYSFYAFIMLGLIVITAVRARDFGPMLTAERRAQETGKVLREGATPLAGADLSELDVPDSIEKRWYNAMIPIGFVIVTTIVGLYFNGKAALGATAESMKFHEIIGSANSFTVLMWAAFGGSILAAILSLSQKLTTLQETVDGYLNGIKSMVYAMVILILAWSLGSIAADLSTAEYVLHITRGLFSPNLLPAMTFIVAALIGFSTGTSWGTMAILTPIVIPMAYHLPIEAGIDVSLQSSIFLGTIAAVLSGACFGDHCSPISDTTILSSMASGADHIDHVKTQLPYALLAAGVAIVFGYIPAGYGMNPFLSIVLGIGALYLIHRKISKPVIVS
;
A
#
# COMPACT_ATOMS: atom_id res chain seq x y z
N MET A 1 40.36 45.47 -25.93
CA MET A 1 39.47 46.60 -26.34
C MET A 1 38.02 46.23 -26.03
N PHE A 2 37.73 45.62 -24.82
CA PHE A 2 36.40 45.21 -24.43
C PHE A 2 36.13 45.33 -22.91
N LEU A 3 36.87 46.20 -22.23
CA LEU A 3 36.83 46.38 -20.76
C LEU A 3 36.75 47.87 -20.36
N ARG A 4 36.06 48.72 -21.17
CA ARG A 4 36.04 50.19 -20.91
C ARG A 4 34.63 50.83 -20.98
N ASN A 5 33.55 50.03 -20.99
CA ASN A 5 32.15 50.56 -21.09
C ASN A 5 31.19 50.09 -19.98
N ILE A 6 31.67 49.57 -18.86
CA ILE A 6 30.80 49.17 -17.73
C ILE A 6 30.79 50.20 -16.60
N THR A 7 31.64 51.23 -16.66
CA THR A 7 31.78 52.23 -15.57
C THR A 7 30.93 53.49 -15.77
N PHE A 8 30.09 53.59 -16.80
CA PHE A 8 29.27 54.78 -17.07
C PHE A 8 27.76 54.64 -16.84
N LEU A 9 27.28 53.45 -16.40
CA LEU A 9 25.84 53.22 -16.13
C LEU A 9 25.50 53.19 -14.64
N CYS A 10 26.46 53.31 -13.72
CA CYS A 10 26.22 53.35 -12.28
C CYS A 10 26.21 54.75 -11.65
N ALA A 11 26.32 55.84 -12.46
CA ALA A 11 26.47 57.18 -11.92
C ALA A 11 25.25 58.12 -12.18
N LEU A 12 24.08 57.61 -12.54
CA LEU A 12 22.91 58.44 -12.85
C LEU A 12 21.62 58.06 -12.12
N LEU A 13 21.74 57.39 -10.95
CA LEU A 13 20.60 57.05 -10.08
C LEU A 13 20.83 57.45 -8.60
N ILE A 14 21.57 58.50 -8.36
CA ILE A 14 21.59 59.15 -7.06
C ILE A 14 21.26 60.61 -7.28
N VAL A 15 20.03 60.99 -7.17
CA VAL A 15 19.40 62.16 -6.63
C VAL A 15 17.90 62.14 -6.98
N TRP A 16 17.11 61.56 -6.14
CA TRP A 16 15.85 62.08 -5.68
C TRP A 16 15.41 61.42 -4.38
N ASN A 17 15.93 61.95 -3.27
CA ASN A 17 15.44 61.63 -1.95
C ASN A 17 14.16 62.47 -1.72
N GLY A 18 13.06 62.03 -2.25
CA GLY A 18 11.74 62.38 -1.74
C GLY A 18 11.40 61.37 -0.66
N SER A 19 11.32 61.80 0.56
CA SER A 19 10.84 61.02 1.73
C SER A 19 9.42 60.51 1.48
N VAL A 20 9.34 59.32 0.86
CA VAL A 20 8.15 58.48 0.98
C VAL A 20 8.23 57.89 2.40
N LYS A 21 7.33 58.31 3.28
CA LYS A 21 7.08 57.61 4.53
C LYS A 21 7.03 56.11 4.23
N GLY A 22 7.98 55.36 4.76
CA GLY A 22 7.99 53.92 4.65
C GLY A 22 6.64 53.37 5.10
N SER A 23 5.91 52.72 4.20
CA SER A 23 4.84 51.85 4.62
C SER A 23 5.50 50.76 5.44
N GLU A 24 5.05 50.61 6.68
CA GLU A 24 5.42 49.43 7.50
C GLU A 24 5.28 48.17 6.63
N PRO A 25 6.17 47.20 6.81
CA PRO A 25 6.05 45.95 6.06
C PRO A 25 4.67 45.38 6.32
N ARG A 26 3.84 45.38 5.28
CA ARG A 26 2.49 44.79 5.34
C ARG A 26 2.65 43.30 5.29
N GLY A 27 1.91 42.56 6.10
CA GLY A 27 1.81 41.11 6.01
C GLY A 27 1.45 40.64 4.59
N SER A 28 1.48 39.38 4.35
CA SER A 28 1.16 38.77 3.04
C SER A 28 0.14 37.65 3.22
N ILE A 29 -0.50 37.25 2.11
CA ILE A 29 -1.40 36.10 2.07
C ILE A 29 -0.68 34.95 1.39
N SER A 30 -0.56 33.82 2.11
CA SER A 30 -0.12 32.54 1.54
C SER A 30 -1.34 31.70 1.19
N ILE A 31 -1.35 31.12 0.00
CA ILE A 31 -2.40 30.22 -0.47
C ILE A 31 -1.77 28.86 -0.70
N GLU A 32 -2.09 27.90 0.16
CA GLU A 32 -1.70 26.53 -0.01
C GLU A 32 -2.84 25.78 -0.71
N SER A 33 -2.55 25.25 -1.87
CA SER A 33 -3.45 24.40 -2.64
C SER A 33 -2.62 23.41 -3.45
N ARG A 34 -3.25 22.42 -4.01
CA ARG A 34 -2.62 21.53 -4.98
C ARG A 34 -2.11 22.32 -6.18
N LYS A 35 -1.01 21.88 -6.78
CA LYS A 35 -0.50 22.46 -8.04
C LYS A 35 -1.40 22.11 -9.22
N ILE A 36 -2.06 20.95 -9.13
CA ILE A 36 -2.96 20.43 -10.15
C ILE A 36 -4.29 20.07 -9.48
N ALA A 37 -5.37 20.54 -10.07
CA ALA A 37 -6.74 20.19 -9.71
C ALA A 37 -7.40 19.41 -10.86
N LEU A 38 -8.45 18.69 -10.56
CA LEU A 38 -9.27 18.00 -11.54
C LEU A 38 -10.55 18.78 -11.81
N ASN A 39 -10.92 18.89 -13.08
CA ASN A 39 -12.12 19.60 -13.48
C ASN A 39 -13.37 18.98 -12.80
N GLY A 40 -14.12 19.82 -12.09
CA GLY A 40 -15.33 19.42 -11.39
C GLY A 40 -15.13 18.56 -10.13
N VAL A 41 -13.89 18.26 -9.73
CA VAL A 41 -13.58 17.48 -8.52
C VAL A 41 -13.23 18.42 -7.38
N PRO A 42 -13.88 18.31 -6.22
CA PRO A 42 -13.62 19.20 -5.09
C PRO A 42 -12.25 18.92 -4.47
N PHE A 43 -11.60 20.00 -4.01
CA PHE A 43 -10.34 19.96 -3.27
C PHE A 43 -10.31 21.02 -2.19
N SER A 44 -9.35 20.91 -1.26
CA SER A 44 -9.19 21.85 -0.14
C SER A 44 -8.14 22.89 -0.47
N VAL A 45 -8.36 24.11 0.00
CA VAL A 45 -7.45 25.26 -0.07
C VAL A 45 -7.25 25.81 1.32
N THR A 46 -6.00 25.97 1.74
CA THR A 46 -5.66 26.64 3.01
C THR A 46 -5.10 28.03 2.72
N ILE A 47 -5.69 29.02 3.35
CA ILE A 47 -5.31 30.42 3.26
C ILE A 47 -4.72 30.81 4.60
N THR A 48 -3.52 31.40 4.58
CA THR A 48 -2.83 31.86 5.78
C THR A 48 -2.42 33.31 5.61
N VAL A 49 -2.78 34.13 6.57
CA VAL A 49 -2.30 35.51 6.66
C VAL A 49 -0.99 35.49 7.42
N LEU A 50 0.04 36.02 6.78
CA LEU A 50 1.38 36.11 7.35
C LEU A 50 1.66 37.54 7.80
N ASP A 51 2.32 37.68 8.92
CA ASP A 51 2.83 38.96 9.42
C ASP A 51 4.05 39.45 8.61
N ALA A 52 4.63 40.56 9.04
CA ALA A 52 5.78 41.17 8.37
C ALA A 52 7.06 40.32 8.44
N ASP A 53 7.15 39.44 9.43
CA ASP A 53 8.30 38.54 9.66
C ASP A 53 8.10 37.18 9.01
N GLY A 54 6.94 36.93 8.37
CA GLY A 54 6.60 35.68 7.69
C GLY A 54 6.01 34.60 8.62
N GLY A 55 5.69 34.94 9.87
CA GLY A 55 4.94 34.11 10.80
C GLY A 55 3.42 34.21 10.55
N ILE A 56 2.65 33.30 11.14
CA ILE A 56 1.19 33.37 11.07
C ILE A 56 0.72 34.58 11.91
N ASP A 57 -0.12 35.44 11.34
CA ASP A 57 -0.74 36.53 12.06
C ASP A 57 -1.98 36.03 12.83
N ASP A 58 -1.77 35.51 14.02
CA ASP A 58 -2.84 35.00 14.90
C ASP A 58 -3.90 36.07 15.27
N SER A 59 -3.61 37.35 15.02
CA SER A 59 -4.56 38.45 15.25
C SER A 59 -5.51 38.69 14.06
N ALA A 60 -5.19 38.10 12.90
CA ALA A 60 -5.99 38.26 11.69
C ALA A 60 -7.29 37.46 11.81
N SER A 61 -8.40 38.17 11.99
CA SER A 61 -9.75 37.63 12.04
C SER A 61 -10.73 38.55 11.31
N GLY A 62 -11.65 37.97 10.57
CA GLY A 62 -12.68 38.71 9.83
C GLY A 62 -13.02 38.13 8.45
N GLU A 63 -13.85 38.87 7.73
CA GLU A 63 -14.40 38.43 6.42
C GLU A 63 -13.32 38.46 5.32
N ILE A 64 -13.24 37.36 4.56
CA ILE A 64 -12.33 37.15 3.43
C ILE A 64 -13.12 37.06 2.13
N GLN A 65 -12.60 37.67 1.07
CA GLN A 65 -13.21 37.61 -0.26
C GLN A 65 -12.38 36.73 -1.18
N LEU A 66 -13.07 35.84 -1.89
CA LEU A 66 -12.48 34.80 -2.71
C LEU A 66 -13.00 34.92 -4.14
N TYR A 67 -12.09 34.75 -5.12
CA TYR A 67 -12.41 34.87 -6.54
C TYR A 67 -11.75 33.75 -7.35
N GLY A 68 -12.37 33.44 -8.50
CA GLY A 68 -11.77 32.55 -9.51
C GLY A 68 -12.16 31.09 -9.39
N PHE A 69 -13.05 30.70 -8.46
CA PHE A 69 -13.50 29.32 -8.28
C PHE A 69 -14.96 29.25 -7.82
N LYS A 70 -15.52 28.06 -7.82
CA LYS A 70 -16.79 27.73 -7.21
C LYS A 70 -16.57 26.86 -5.97
N MET A 71 -17.54 26.85 -5.08
CA MET A 71 -17.55 25.96 -3.93
C MET A 71 -18.80 25.10 -3.97
N ILE A 72 -18.67 23.87 -3.53
CA ILE A 72 -19.78 22.96 -3.32
C ILE A 72 -19.77 22.47 -1.86
N ASP A 73 -20.96 22.24 -1.33
CA ASP A 73 -21.13 21.59 -0.04
C ASP A 73 -20.95 20.07 -0.13
N SER A 74 -21.14 19.39 1.00
CA SER A 74 -21.08 17.92 1.06
C SER A 74 -22.12 17.22 0.20
N GLU A 75 -23.21 17.91 -0.17
CA GLU A 75 -24.30 17.40 -1.04
C GLU A 75 -24.06 17.74 -2.51
N GLY A 76 -22.99 18.48 -2.84
CA GLY A 76 -22.68 18.91 -4.21
C GLY A 76 -23.44 20.17 -4.64
N MET A 77 -24.10 20.89 -3.72
CA MET A 77 -24.78 22.14 -4.03
C MET A 77 -23.81 23.29 -4.03
N LEU A 78 -23.97 24.20 -5.02
CA LEU A 78 -23.13 25.39 -5.12
C LEU A 78 -23.33 26.30 -3.91
N LEU A 79 -22.26 26.57 -3.20
CA LEU A 79 -22.19 27.57 -2.15
C LEU A 79 -21.77 28.91 -2.74
N SER A 80 -22.35 29.99 -2.25
CA SER A 80 -21.89 31.34 -2.58
C SER A 80 -20.64 31.65 -1.73
N PRO A 81 -19.48 31.89 -2.35
CA PRO A 81 -18.21 32.09 -1.62
C PRO A 81 -18.13 33.43 -0.89
N ASN A 82 -19.21 34.18 -0.78
CA ASN A 82 -19.19 35.63 -0.50
C ASN A 82 -19.04 36.00 0.99
N ARG A 83 -18.95 35.05 1.93
CA ARG A 83 -18.75 35.38 3.36
C ARG A 83 -18.10 34.21 4.09
N LEU A 84 -16.81 34.09 3.95
CA LEU A 84 -16.01 33.19 4.80
C LEU A 84 -15.23 34.06 5.77
N GLU A 85 -15.11 33.62 7.00
CA GLU A 85 -14.35 34.30 8.04
C GLU A 85 -13.05 33.55 8.30
N ILE A 86 -11.95 34.28 8.33
CA ILE A 86 -10.67 33.78 8.80
C ILE A 86 -10.58 33.97 10.32
N GLU A 87 -10.11 32.96 11.00
CA GLU A 87 -9.90 33.01 12.47
C GLU A 87 -8.45 32.64 12.76
N ASN A 88 -7.81 33.40 13.65
CA ASN A 88 -6.41 33.17 14.05
C ASN A 88 -5.45 33.04 12.86
N GLY A 89 -5.65 33.88 11.85
CA GLY A 89 -4.77 33.96 10.68
C GLY A 89 -4.83 32.80 9.68
N THR A 90 -5.69 31.79 9.91
CA THR A 90 -5.77 30.62 9.01
C THR A 90 -7.22 30.26 8.70
N LEU A 91 -7.47 29.89 7.43
CA LEU A 91 -8.76 29.41 6.96
C LEU A 91 -8.54 28.24 5.99
N THR A 92 -9.12 27.09 6.30
CA THR A 92 -9.17 25.96 5.34
C THR A 92 -10.55 25.87 4.74
N ILE A 93 -10.62 25.82 3.41
CA ILE A 93 -11.84 25.78 2.64
C ILE A 93 -11.88 24.45 1.90
N ASP A 94 -12.89 23.66 2.18
CA ASP A 94 -13.17 22.43 1.47
C ASP A 94 -14.20 22.66 0.37
N GLY A 95 -14.21 21.76 -0.63
CA GLY A 95 -15.21 21.82 -1.69
C GLY A 95 -14.92 22.84 -2.81
N VAL A 96 -13.70 23.35 -2.92
CA VAL A 96 -13.28 24.22 -4.03
C VAL A 96 -13.27 23.43 -5.33
N ILE A 97 -13.90 23.96 -6.38
CA ILE A 97 -13.92 23.36 -7.73
C ILE A 97 -13.59 24.38 -8.80
N PHE A 98 -12.93 23.91 -9.86
CA PHE A 98 -12.81 24.61 -11.15
C PHE A 98 -13.65 23.87 -12.21
N GLU A 99 -14.34 24.61 -13.05
CA GLU A 99 -15.17 24.06 -14.14
C GLU A 99 -14.49 24.10 -15.50
N SER A 100 -13.31 24.73 -15.60
CA SER A 100 -12.58 24.88 -16.85
C SER A 100 -11.22 24.17 -16.76
N ASN A 101 -10.81 23.55 -17.86
CA ASN A 101 -9.47 22.99 -17.97
C ASN A 101 -8.45 24.10 -18.28
N GLY A 102 -7.20 23.89 -17.88
CA GLY A 102 -6.10 24.83 -18.13
C GLY A 102 -5.65 25.56 -16.87
N GLN A 103 -5.10 26.74 -17.04
CA GLN A 103 -4.65 27.58 -15.91
C GLN A 103 -5.84 28.34 -15.33
N ASN A 104 -6.12 28.11 -14.06
CA ASN A 104 -7.12 28.83 -13.30
C ASN A 104 -6.42 29.62 -12.19
N GLU A 105 -6.81 30.86 -11.97
CA GLU A 105 -6.27 31.71 -10.91
C GLU A 105 -7.24 31.73 -9.73
N LEU A 106 -6.74 31.36 -8.56
CA LEU A 106 -7.41 31.49 -7.29
C LEU A 106 -6.91 32.78 -6.62
N SER A 107 -7.79 33.74 -6.39
CA SER A 107 -7.43 35.03 -5.80
C SER A 107 -8.17 35.24 -4.48
N VAL A 108 -7.44 35.79 -3.53
CA VAL A 108 -7.88 36.01 -2.15
C VAL A 108 -7.62 37.46 -1.79
N VAL A 109 -8.62 38.11 -1.17
CA VAL A 109 -8.51 39.47 -0.63
C VAL A 109 -8.96 39.47 0.82
N PHE A 110 -8.10 39.95 1.70
CA PHE A 110 -8.37 40.15 3.12
C PHE A 110 -7.90 41.53 3.53
N ASN A 111 -8.85 42.39 3.90
CA ASN A 111 -8.59 43.80 4.22
C ASN A 111 -7.84 44.49 3.03
N SER A 112 -6.60 44.91 3.24
CA SER A 112 -5.74 45.54 2.21
C SER A 112 -4.72 44.59 1.59
N LEU A 113 -4.74 43.33 2.01
CA LEU A 113 -3.85 42.29 1.49
C LEU A 113 -4.53 41.52 0.36
N SER A 114 -3.76 41.13 -0.63
CA SER A 114 -4.23 40.25 -1.70
C SER A 114 -3.19 39.18 -2.00
N GLY A 115 -3.64 37.99 -2.29
CA GLY A 115 -2.83 36.86 -2.73
C GLY A 115 -3.47 36.19 -3.94
N SER A 116 -2.66 35.65 -4.84
CA SER A 116 -3.19 34.80 -5.92
C SER A 116 -2.30 33.59 -6.16
N LYS A 117 -2.90 32.51 -6.65
CA LYS A 117 -2.22 31.27 -6.98
C LYS A 117 -2.81 30.66 -8.27
N ASN A 118 -1.93 30.37 -9.20
CA ASN A 118 -2.31 29.65 -10.41
C ASN A 118 -2.35 28.14 -10.13
N VAL A 119 -3.47 27.51 -10.48
CA VAL A 119 -3.70 26.08 -10.36
C VAL A 119 -4.00 25.52 -11.76
N GLN A 120 -3.24 24.54 -12.17
CA GLN A 120 -3.50 23.84 -13.45
C GLN A 120 -4.65 22.86 -13.26
N THR A 121 -5.67 22.94 -14.09
CA THR A 121 -6.82 22.03 -14.03
C THR A 121 -6.82 21.08 -15.23
N LEU A 122 -6.93 19.79 -14.94
CA LEU A 122 -6.96 18.71 -15.92
C LEU A 122 -8.36 18.09 -16.02
N PRO A 123 -8.73 17.52 -17.20
CA PRO A 123 -9.90 16.64 -17.28
C PRO A 123 -9.79 15.49 -16.29
N ALA A 124 -10.79 15.33 -15.43
CA ALA A 124 -10.73 14.42 -14.29
C ALA A 124 -10.47 12.95 -14.69
N ILE A 125 -11.00 12.51 -15.83
CA ILE A 125 -10.80 11.16 -16.36
C ILE A 125 -9.32 10.83 -16.63
N LEU A 126 -8.47 11.84 -16.91
CA LEU A 126 -7.05 11.64 -17.17
C LEU A 126 -6.28 11.15 -15.94
N SER A 127 -6.81 11.39 -14.75
CA SER A 127 -6.18 10.88 -13.51
C SER A 127 -6.13 9.36 -13.44
N LEU A 128 -7.05 8.67 -14.12
CA LEU A 128 -7.05 7.20 -14.20
C LEU A 128 -6.10 6.65 -15.27
N ALA A 129 -5.65 7.48 -16.21
CA ALA A 129 -4.87 7.00 -17.35
C ALA A 129 -3.54 6.33 -16.94
N PRO A 130 -2.69 6.89 -16.03
CA PRO A 130 -1.43 6.27 -15.67
C PRO A 130 -1.57 4.83 -15.14
N PRO A 131 -2.37 4.55 -14.10
CA PRO A 131 -2.52 3.19 -13.61
C PRO A 131 -3.21 2.27 -14.62
N LEU A 132 -4.22 2.74 -15.37
CA LEU A 132 -4.91 1.92 -16.36
C LEU A 132 -3.99 1.55 -17.53
N ILE A 133 -3.13 2.47 -17.98
CA ILE A 133 -2.14 2.21 -19.04
C ILE A 133 -1.10 1.22 -18.54
N ALA A 134 -0.56 1.41 -17.32
CA ALA A 134 0.40 0.47 -16.74
C ALA A 134 -0.19 -0.94 -16.66
N ILE A 135 -1.42 -1.08 -16.16
CA ILE A 135 -2.12 -2.37 -16.08
C ILE A 135 -2.37 -2.95 -17.48
N GLY A 136 -2.94 -2.13 -18.38
CA GLY A 136 -3.31 -2.57 -19.72
C GLY A 136 -2.09 -3.05 -20.52
N LEU A 137 -0.98 -2.30 -20.49
CA LEU A 137 0.26 -2.67 -21.17
C LEU A 137 0.91 -3.91 -20.53
N ALA A 138 0.91 -4.01 -19.18
CA ALA A 138 1.45 -5.17 -18.49
C ALA A 138 0.72 -6.46 -18.86
N VAL A 139 -0.60 -6.41 -18.98
CA VAL A 139 -1.40 -7.57 -19.42
C VAL A 139 -1.21 -7.87 -20.90
N LEU A 140 -1.13 -6.82 -21.75
CA LEU A 140 -1.03 -6.96 -23.21
C LEU A 140 0.35 -7.46 -23.65
N PHE A 141 1.41 -6.84 -23.15
CA PHE A 141 2.80 -7.13 -23.58
C PHE A 141 3.52 -8.11 -22.66
N LYS A 142 2.95 -8.42 -21.50
CA LYS A 142 3.56 -9.29 -20.46
C LYS A 142 4.93 -8.76 -19.98
N GLU A 143 5.11 -7.45 -20.08
CA GLU A 143 6.30 -6.72 -19.68
C GLU A 143 5.96 -5.68 -18.60
N VAL A 144 6.40 -5.92 -17.38
CA VAL A 144 6.01 -5.09 -16.22
C VAL A 144 6.80 -3.78 -16.16
N LEU A 145 8.12 -3.83 -16.37
CA LEU A 145 8.99 -2.65 -16.26
C LEU A 145 8.59 -1.54 -17.24
N LEU A 146 8.48 -1.89 -18.52
CA LEU A 146 8.10 -0.93 -19.56
C LEU A 146 6.69 -0.39 -19.35
N SER A 147 5.80 -1.23 -18.85
CA SER A 147 4.40 -0.85 -18.60
C SER A 147 4.26 0.12 -17.45
N LEU A 148 4.96 -0.12 -16.33
CA LEU A 148 5.02 0.80 -15.20
C LEU A 148 5.67 2.12 -15.62
N PHE A 149 6.81 2.06 -16.32
CA PHE A 149 7.48 3.27 -16.80
C PHE A 149 6.60 4.07 -17.75
N ALA A 150 5.86 3.42 -18.68
CA ALA A 150 4.93 4.09 -19.58
C ALA A 150 3.80 4.80 -18.80
N GLY A 151 3.24 4.16 -17.79
CA GLY A 151 2.25 4.78 -16.89
C GLY A 151 2.82 6.02 -16.18
N ILE A 152 4.02 5.89 -15.59
CA ILE A 152 4.74 7.00 -14.95
C ILE A 152 4.98 8.14 -15.95
N TRP A 153 5.51 7.82 -17.11
CA TRP A 153 5.82 8.83 -18.13
C TRP A 153 4.58 9.57 -18.64
N ILE A 154 3.49 8.86 -18.92
CA ILE A 154 2.23 9.49 -19.35
C ILE A 154 1.65 10.39 -18.25
N GLY A 155 1.65 9.93 -16.99
CA GLY A 155 1.25 10.78 -15.88
C GLY A 155 2.13 12.03 -15.76
N ALA A 156 3.44 11.87 -15.87
CA ALA A 156 4.38 12.97 -15.86
C ALA A 156 4.22 13.94 -17.05
N ILE A 157 3.81 13.45 -18.24
CA ILE A 157 3.44 14.30 -19.39
C ILE A 157 2.27 15.21 -19.03
N PHE A 158 1.23 14.69 -18.39
CA PHE A 158 0.09 15.51 -17.95
C PHE A 158 0.51 16.57 -16.94
N LEU A 159 1.38 16.21 -16.00
CA LEU A 159 1.92 17.10 -14.97
C LEU A 159 2.92 18.13 -15.53
N ALA A 160 3.53 17.86 -16.69
CA ALA A 160 4.49 18.72 -17.39
C ALA A 160 3.85 19.52 -18.54
N GLY A 161 2.53 19.75 -18.51
CA GLY A 161 1.83 20.56 -19.52
C GLY A 161 1.78 19.89 -20.90
N TYR A 162 1.62 18.59 -20.95
CA TYR A 162 1.54 17.75 -22.17
C TYR A 162 2.83 17.71 -23.01
N ASN A 163 3.98 18.05 -22.43
CA ASN A 163 5.27 17.96 -23.12
C ASN A 163 5.94 16.60 -22.84
N PRO A 164 6.12 15.73 -23.86
CA PRO A 164 6.70 14.39 -23.64
C PRO A 164 8.15 14.41 -23.13
N ILE A 165 8.97 15.35 -23.60
CA ILE A 165 10.38 15.46 -23.20
C ILE A 165 10.47 15.92 -21.74
N SER A 166 9.77 17.00 -21.40
CA SER A 166 9.68 17.47 -20.01
C SER A 166 9.06 16.40 -19.10
N GLY A 167 8.04 15.67 -19.57
CA GLY A 167 7.44 14.56 -18.86
C GLY A 167 8.44 13.43 -18.57
N PHE A 168 9.32 13.12 -19.52
CA PHE A 168 10.37 12.13 -19.31
C PHE A 168 11.36 12.55 -18.20
N LEU A 169 11.84 13.79 -18.25
CA LEU A 169 12.74 14.32 -17.22
C LEU A 169 12.06 14.36 -15.84
N VAL A 170 10.83 14.85 -15.78
CA VAL A 170 10.02 14.91 -14.56
C VAL A 170 9.77 13.50 -14.00
N ALA A 171 9.52 12.49 -14.84
CA ALA A 171 9.34 11.11 -14.41
C ALA A 171 10.57 10.60 -13.64
N ILE A 172 11.77 10.92 -14.11
CA ILE A 172 13.02 10.51 -13.47
C ILE A 172 13.27 11.34 -12.22
N ASP A 173 13.37 12.67 -12.37
CA ASP A 173 13.88 13.55 -11.31
C ASP A 173 12.90 13.72 -10.14
N LYS A 174 11.59 13.75 -10.45
CA LYS A 174 10.56 14.05 -9.45
C LYS A 174 9.90 12.81 -8.86
N TYR A 175 9.92 11.67 -9.57
CA TYR A 175 9.20 10.47 -9.13
C TYR A 175 10.12 9.28 -8.87
N ILE A 176 10.96 8.89 -9.83
CA ILE A 176 11.80 7.69 -9.68
C ILE A 176 12.91 7.91 -8.65
N VAL A 177 13.67 9.02 -8.77
CA VAL A 177 14.76 9.30 -7.83
C VAL A 177 14.25 9.52 -6.39
N PRO A 178 13.21 10.33 -6.13
CA PRO A 178 12.68 10.47 -4.77
C PRO A 178 12.08 9.18 -4.21
N SER A 179 11.47 8.33 -5.05
CA SER A 179 10.99 7.00 -4.60
C SER A 179 12.13 6.12 -4.10
N LEU A 180 13.28 6.15 -4.76
CA LEU A 180 14.48 5.44 -4.30
C LEU A 180 15.12 6.10 -3.06
N ALA A 181 15.11 7.43 -3.00
CA ALA A 181 15.73 8.21 -1.93
C ALA A 181 14.89 8.26 -0.64
N ASN A 182 13.66 7.75 -0.66
CA ASN A 182 12.83 7.64 0.54
C ASN A 182 13.46 6.64 1.52
N LYS A 183 13.57 7.04 2.79
CA LYS A 183 14.24 6.25 3.84
C LYS A 183 13.58 4.88 4.06
N ASP A 184 12.24 4.83 4.05
CA ASP A 184 11.51 3.59 4.30
C ASP A 184 11.58 2.67 3.08
N HIS A 185 11.48 3.21 1.86
CA HIS A 185 11.69 2.46 0.63
C HIS A 185 13.13 1.91 0.54
N ALA A 186 14.13 2.71 0.88
CA ALA A 186 15.51 2.25 0.93
C ALA A 186 15.70 1.12 1.96
N ALA A 187 15.06 1.19 3.12
CA ALA A 187 15.08 0.13 4.11
C ALA A 187 14.40 -1.15 3.59
N VAL A 188 13.25 -1.05 2.87
CA VAL A 188 12.60 -2.19 2.20
C VAL A 188 13.55 -2.85 1.19
N ILE A 189 14.22 -2.07 0.36
CA ILE A 189 15.20 -2.58 -0.61
C ILE A 189 16.33 -3.33 0.11
N LEU A 190 16.92 -2.71 1.11
CA LEU A 190 18.05 -3.27 1.85
C LEU A 190 17.67 -4.57 2.58
N PHE A 191 16.54 -4.62 3.28
CA PHE A 191 16.15 -5.85 3.96
C PHE A 191 15.75 -6.96 2.98
N SER A 192 15.11 -6.62 1.85
CA SER A 192 14.79 -7.60 0.80
C SER A 192 16.04 -8.20 0.20
N MET A 193 17.05 -7.37 -0.12
CA MET A 193 18.37 -7.82 -0.58
C MET A 193 19.09 -8.65 0.51
N GLY A 194 19.01 -8.23 1.77
CA GLY A 194 19.56 -8.96 2.91
C GLY A 194 18.90 -10.33 3.09
N LEU A 195 17.58 -10.42 3.01
CA LEU A 195 16.86 -11.69 3.06
C LEU A 195 17.18 -12.57 1.83
N GLY A 196 17.20 -11.99 0.63
CA GLY A 196 17.61 -12.73 -0.58
C GLY A 196 19.03 -13.30 -0.44
N GLY A 197 19.96 -12.49 0.06
CA GLY A 197 21.34 -12.93 0.37
C GLY A 197 21.37 -14.06 1.41
N MET A 198 20.59 -13.96 2.49
CA MET A 198 20.45 -15.04 3.48
C MET A 198 19.94 -16.33 2.85
N VAL A 199 18.92 -16.23 2.00
CA VAL A 199 18.35 -17.39 1.29
C VAL A 199 19.41 -18.03 0.36
N GLY A 200 20.18 -17.20 -0.35
CA GLY A 200 21.30 -17.67 -1.17
C GLY A 200 22.34 -18.47 -0.36
N LEU A 201 22.70 -17.97 0.83
CA LEU A 201 23.60 -18.67 1.77
C LEU A 201 23.00 -20.00 2.25
N ILE A 202 21.75 -19.99 2.69
CA ILE A 202 21.03 -21.17 3.21
C ILE A 202 20.85 -22.21 2.09
N ALA A 203 20.62 -21.78 0.86
CA ALA A 203 20.54 -22.66 -0.28
C ALA A 203 21.93 -23.30 -0.55
N ARG A 204 22.98 -22.49 -0.62
CA ARG A 204 24.35 -22.95 -0.90
C ARG A 204 24.90 -23.91 0.15
N ASN A 205 24.58 -23.73 1.44
CA ASN A 205 25.05 -24.59 2.52
C ASN A 205 24.19 -25.87 2.71
N GLY A 206 23.22 -26.13 1.85
CA GLY A 206 22.35 -27.30 1.92
C GLY A 206 21.25 -27.24 2.97
N GLY A 207 21.11 -26.13 3.71
CA GLY A 207 20.13 -25.97 4.78
C GLY A 207 18.69 -26.16 4.29
N MET A 208 18.34 -25.53 3.15
CA MET A 208 17.01 -25.64 2.56
C MET A 208 16.69 -27.06 2.09
N HIS A 209 17.64 -27.76 1.50
CA HIS A 209 17.50 -29.16 1.13
C HIS A 209 17.26 -30.04 2.36
N GLY A 210 17.96 -29.78 3.48
CA GLY A 210 17.74 -30.47 4.75
C GLY A 210 16.34 -30.24 5.33
N VAL A 211 15.78 -29.03 5.22
CA VAL A 211 14.40 -28.75 5.62
C VAL A 211 13.41 -29.51 4.75
N VAL A 212 13.58 -29.48 3.43
CA VAL A 212 12.72 -30.20 2.48
C VAL A 212 12.75 -31.70 2.76
N GLU A 213 13.92 -32.30 2.98
CA GLU A 213 14.04 -33.71 3.35
C GLU A 213 13.34 -34.06 4.66
N LYS A 214 13.45 -33.18 5.67
CA LYS A 214 12.80 -33.38 6.98
C LYS A 214 11.29 -33.28 6.87
N ILE A 215 10.76 -32.25 6.21
CA ILE A 215 9.31 -32.00 6.10
C ILE A 215 8.66 -32.98 5.12
N SER A 216 9.33 -33.36 4.05
CA SER A 216 8.81 -34.33 3.07
C SER A 216 8.48 -35.70 3.69
N LYS A 217 9.05 -36.02 4.84
CA LYS A 217 8.69 -37.23 5.60
C LYS A 217 7.27 -37.18 6.16
N TYR A 218 6.76 -35.98 6.46
CA TYR A 218 5.46 -35.76 7.08
C TYR A 218 4.41 -35.25 6.07
N ALA A 219 4.78 -34.44 5.09
CA ALA A 219 3.89 -33.88 4.09
C ALA A 219 4.13 -34.54 2.72
N LYS A 220 3.35 -35.58 2.42
CA LYS A 220 3.52 -36.42 1.24
C LYS A 220 2.67 -35.99 0.05
N SER A 221 1.95 -34.89 0.11
CA SER A 221 1.01 -34.45 -0.90
C SER A 221 0.99 -32.93 -1.07
N ALA A 222 0.58 -32.46 -2.23
CA ALA A 222 0.36 -31.03 -2.48
C ALA A 222 -0.63 -30.40 -1.47
N ARG A 223 -1.66 -31.15 -1.04
CA ARG A 223 -2.60 -30.72 -0.01
C ARG A 223 -1.92 -30.36 1.30
N SER A 224 -1.08 -31.27 1.82
CA SER A 224 -0.36 -30.99 3.10
C SER A 224 0.69 -29.89 2.95
N GLY A 225 1.28 -29.73 1.76
CA GLY A 225 2.18 -28.62 1.46
C GLY A 225 1.49 -27.26 1.48
N GLN A 226 0.31 -27.15 0.87
CA GLN A 226 -0.50 -25.94 0.92
C GLN A 226 -0.94 -25.59 2.35
N ILE A 227 -1.36 -26.59 3.14
CA ILE A 227 -1.73 -26.39 4.56
C ILE A 227 -0.52 -25.93 5.38
N ALA A 228 0.66 -26.50 5.15
CA ALA A 228 1.88 -26.07 5.82
C ALA A 228 2.25 -24.61 5.48
N THR A 229 2.12 -24.21 4.21
CA THR A 229 2.33 -22.82 3.76
C THR A 229 1.35 -21.88 4.46
N LEU A 230 0.07 -22.23 4.48
CA LEU A 230 -0.96 -21.47 5.20
C LEU A 230 -0.63 -21.31 6.70
N SER A 231 -0.25 -22.41 7.34
CA SER A 231 0.10 -22.38 8.77
C SER A 231 1.29 -21.47 9.05
N MET A 232 2.29 -21.44 8.17
CA MET A 232 3.41 -20.51 8.29
C MET A 232 2.98 -19.06 8.09
N GLY A 233 2.15 -18.78 7.09
CA GLY A 233 1.59 -17.46 6.88
C GLY A 233 0.78 -16.95 8.09
N LEU A 234 -0.02 -17.82 8.69
CA LEU A 234 -0.76 -17.52 9.92
C LEU A 234 0.14 -17.26 11.14
N LEU A 235 1.30 -17.88 11.21
CA LEU A 235 2.25 -17.68 12.31
C LEU A 235 3.01 -16.34 12.21
N ILE A 236 3.17 -15.80 10.98
CA ILE A 236 3.87 -14.54 10.75
C ILE A 236 2.82 -13.43 10.49
N PHE A 237 1.94 -13.22 11.46
CA PHE A 237 0.79 -12.31 11.34
C PHE A 237 1.13 -10.83 11.61
N PHE A 238 2.28 -10.56 12.20
CA PHE A 238 2.63 -9.26 12.77
C PHE A 238 3.12 -8.25 11.74
N ASP A 239 3.52 -8.69 10.53
CA ASP A 239 4.01 -7.84 9.45
C ASP A 239 3.83 -8.53 8.09
N ASP A 240 3.25 -7.84 7.13
CA ASP A 240 2.94 -8.36 5.80
C ASP A 240 4.17 -8.56 4.91
N TYR A 241 5.15 -7.65 4.98
CA TYR A 241 6.41 -7.80 4.24
C TYR A 241 7.23 -8.98 4.77
N ALA A 242 7.35 -9.09 6.09
CA ALA A 242 8.02 -10.23 6.71
C ALA A 242 7.32 -11.54 6.35
N ASN A 243 5.99 -11.59 6.42
CA ASN A 243 5.20 -12.74 6.00
C ASN A 243 5.54 -13.13 4.56
N THR A 244 5.39 -12.19 3.63
CA THR A 244 5.60 -12.40 2.20
C THR A 244 6.98 -12.98 1.90
N LEU A 245 8.03 -12.34 2.40
CA LEU A 245 9.40 -12.72 2.09
C LEU A 245 9.83 -14.00 2.80
N LEU A 246 9.49 -14.16 4.08
CA LEU A 246 9.89 -15.35 4.84
C LEU A 246 9.14 -16.59 4.36
N VAL A 247 7.81 -16.52 4.24
CA VAL A 247 7.01 -17.68 3.82
C VAL A 247 7.32 -18.06 2.37
N GLY A 248 7.31 -17.07 1.45
CA GLY A 248 7.57 -17.30 0.04
C GLY A 248 8.91 -17.99 -0.20
N ASN A 249 10.00 -17.39 0.28
CA ASN A 249 11.35 -17.93 0.10
C ASN A 249 11.55 -19.29 0.79
N THR A 250 11.02 -19.47 2.01
CA THR A 250 11.19 -20.70 2.79
C THR A 250 10.38 -21.86 2.19
N MET A 251 9.15 -21.60 1.77
CA MET A 251 8.26 -22.65 1.28
C MET A 251 8.48 -23.01 -0.17
N ARG A 252 9.16 -22.17 -0.97
CA ARG A 252 9.39 -22.38 -2.40
C ARG A 252 10.05 -23.73 -2.73
N PRO A 253 11.22 -24.11 -2.17
CA PRO A 253 11.83 -25.39 -2.47
C PRO A 253 10.97 -26.59 -2.06
N PHE A 254 10.17 -26.40 -1.00
CA PHE A 254 9.26 -27.40 -0.48
C PHE A 254 8.06 -27.60 -1.42
N THR A 255 7.42 -26.52 -1.84
CA THR A 255 6.27 -26.57 -2.75
C THR A 255 6.66 -27.06 -4.14
N ASP A 256 7.84 -26.71 -4.64
CA ASP A 256 8.40 -27.23 -5.89
C ASP A 256 8.53 -28.76 -5.85
N LYS A 257 9.06 -29.32 -4.76
CA LYS A 257 9.17 -30.78 -4.58
C LYS A 257 7.81 -31.48 -4.55
N LEU A 258 6.79 -30.82 -3.98
CA LEU A 258 5.42 -31.32 -3.94
C LEU A 258 4.62 -31.03 -5.21
N LYS A 259 5.27 -30.47 -6.24
CA LYS A 259 4.67 -30.11 -7.53
C LYS A 259 3.48 -29.14 -7.36
N ILE A 260 3.55 -28.22 -6.42
CA ILE A 260 2.62 -27.10 -6.28
C ILE A 260 3.13 -26.00 -7.22
N SER A 261 2.25 -25.40 -8.02
CA SER A 261 2.65 -24.32 -8.92
C SER A 261 3.15 -23.11 -8.14
N ARG A 262 4.08 -22.37 -8.69
CA ARG A 262 4.60 -21.14 -8.05
C ARG A 262 3.56 -20.04 -7.99
N GLU A 263 2.63 -20.03 -8.94
CA GLU A 263 1.45 -19.16 -8.89
C GLU A 263 0.57 -19.48 -7.67
N LYS A 264 0.41 -20.76 -7.33
CA LYS A 264 -0.34 -21.17 -6.13
C LYS A 264 0.39 -20.79 -4.85
N LEU A 265 1.72 -20.98 -4.80
CA LEU A 265 2.53 -20.54 -3.68
C LEU A 265 2.43 -19.02 -3.49
N ALA A 266 2.60 -18.25 -4.56
CA ALA A 266 2.49 -16.78 -4.52
C ALA A 266 1.12 -16.34 -4.00
N PHE A 267 0.04 -16.97 -4.48
CA PHE A 267 -1.32 -16.70 -3.99
C PHE A 267 -1.49 -17.01 -2.49
N LEU A 268 -0.97 -18.15 -2.00
CA LEU A 268 -1.06 -18.50 -0.57
C LEU A 268 -0.29 -17.51 0.30
N VAL A 269 0.87 -17.07 -0.15
CA VAL A 269 1.71 -16.10 0.52
C VAL A 269 1.03 -14.74 0.57
N ASP A 270 0.59 -14.21 -0.57
CA ASP A 270 -0.05 -12.92 -0.70
C ASP A 270 -1.37 -12.86 0.10
N ALA A 271 -2.20 -13.91 -0.01
CA ALA A 271 -3.47 -14.01 0.72
C ALA A 271 -3.31 -14.21 2.25
N THR A 272 -2.10 -14.51 2.74
CA THR A 272 -1.79 -14.58 4.18
C THR A 272 -0.92 -13.42 4.66
N ALA A 273 -0.56 -12.48 3.81
CA ALA A 273 0.20 -11.28 4.17
C ALA A 273 -0.74 -10.14 4.62
N ALA A 274 -1.09 -9.23 3.73
CA ALA A 274 -1.94 -8.08 4.03
C ALA A 274 -3.31 -8.45 4.65
N PRO A 275 -4.05 -9.50 4.21
CA PRO A 275 -5.30 -9.87 4.86
C PRO A 275 -5.16 -10.25 6.33
N ILE A 276 -4.08 -10.89 6.73
CA ILE A 276 -3.84 -11.26 8.14
C ILE A 276 -3.34 -10.05 8.93
N ALA A 277 -2.38 -9.29 8.40
CA ALA A 277 -1.85 -8.10 9.07
C ALA A 277 -2.95 -7.06 9.36
N SER A 278 -3.95 -6.95 8.47
CA SER A 278 -5.07 -6.01 8.61
C SER A 278 -6.06 -6.34 9.73
N ILE A 279 -6.17 -7.60 10.13
CA ILE A 279 -7.07 -8.07 11.20
C ILE A 279 -6.33 -8.51 12.47
N ALA A 280 -5.01 -8.48 12.45
CA ALA A 280 -4.21 -8.83 13.60
C ALA A 280 -4.34 -7.76 14.69
N PHE A 281 -4.58 -8.18 15.93
CA PHE A 281 -4.68 -7.27 17.08
C PHE A 281 -3.33 -6.70 17.52
N VAL A 282 -2.24 -7.22 16.99
CA VAL A 282 -0.87 -6.72 17.13
C VAL A 282 -0.15 -6.87 15.80
N SER A 283 0.07 -5.76 15.09
CA SER A 283 0.81 -5.73 13.83
C SER A 283 1.45 -4.36 13.62
N THR A 284 2.34 -4.24 12.66
CA THR A 284 2.92 -2.95 12.24
C THR A 284 1.87 -2.00 11.67
N TRP A 285 0.72 -2.50 11.25
CA TRP A 285 -0.37 -1.69 10.72
C TRP A 285 -1.15 -0.92 11.80
N ILE A 286 -1.20 -1.42 13.05
CA ILE A 286 -2.05 -0.88 14.11
C ILE A 286 -1.75 0.59 14.43
N GLY A 287 -0.46 0.95 14.56
CA GLY A 287 -0.10 2.33 14.86
C GLY A 287 -0.63 3.31 13.80
N PHE A 288 -0.47 2.96 12.53
CA PHE A 288 -0.96 3.75 11.41
C PHE A 288 -2.50 3.81 11.37
N GLN A 289 -3.17 2.67 11.48
CA GLN A 289 -4.64 2.57 11.49
C GLN A 289 -5.24 3.38 12.63
N ASN A 290 -4.71 3.23 13.85
CA ASN A 290 -5.18 3.99 15.01
C ASN A 290 -4.96 5.49 14.87
N GLY A 291 -3.83 5.91 14.31
CA GLY A 291 -3.57 7.32 14.04
C GLY A 291 -4.58 7.92 13.06
N LEU A 292 -4.98 7.19 12.02
CA LEU A 292 -6.00 7.63 11.07
C LEU A 292 -7.41 7.64 11.68
N ILE A 293 -7.75 6.64 12.51
CA ILE A 293 -9.03 6.60 13.22
C ILE A 293 -9.12 7.76 14.21
N GLN A 294 -8.05 8.01 14.97
CA GLN A 294 -7.97 9.16 15.90
C GLN A 294 -8.19 10.48 15.16
N LYS A 295 -7.50 10.69 14.03
CA LYS A 295 -7.67 11.89 13.20
C LYS A 295 -9.13 12.06 12.71
N GLY A 296 -9.80 10.95 12.39
CA GLY A 296 -11.22 10.96 12.07
C GLY A 296 -12.08 11.36 13.27
N PHE A 297 -11.78 10.86 14.48
CA PHE A 297 -12.48 11.21 15.72
C PHE A 297 -12.29 12.67 16.09
N ASP A 298 -11.06 13.18 16.00
CA ASP A 298 -10.74 14.57 16.28
C ASP A 298 -11.56 15.52 15.40
N SER A 299 -11.77 15.15 14.13
CA SER A 299 -12.53 15.97 13.17
C SER A 299 -14.02 16.12 13.52
N ILE A 300 -14.57 15.22 14.33
CA ILE A 300 -15.98 15.22 14.77
C ILE A 300 -16.13 15.41 16.28
N GLY A 301 -15.05 15.68 17.00
CA GLY A 301 -15.05 15.84 18.45
C GLY A 301 -15.47 14.57 19.21
N LEU A 302 -15.21 13.38 18.67
CA LEU A 302 -15.59 12.11 19.27
C LEU A 302 -14.50 11.60 20.22
N ASP A 303 -14.79 11.60 21.51
CA ASP A 303 -13.89 11.04 22.53
C ASP A 303 -14.08 9.52 22.65
N ARG A 304 -13.37 8.77 21.82
CA ARG A 304 -13.31 7.30 21.84
C ARG A 304 -11.88 6.82 21.65
N ASP A 305 -11.54 5.71 22.28
CA ASP A 305 -10.25 5.05 22.06
C ASP A 305 -10.20 4.43 20.64
N PRO A 306 -9.24 4.86 19.80
CA PRO A 306 -9.14 4.38 18.40
C PRO A 306 -8.79 2.90 18.33
N TYR A 307 -7.99 2.36 19.28
CA TYR A 307 -7.62 0.97 19.31
C TYR A 307 -8.80 0.06 19.68
N ILE A 308 -9.60 0.45 20.66
CA ILE A 308 -10.82 -0.29 21.03
C ILE A 308 -11.81 -0.28 19.85
N THR A 309 -11.91 0.83 19.14
CA THR A 309 -12.73 0.92 17.92
C THR A 309 -12.20 0.03 16.82
N PHE A 310 -10.89 0.02 16.60
CA PHE A 310 -10.26 -0.91 15.64
C PHE A 310 -10.54 -2.36 15.99
N ILE A 311 -10.28 -2.78 17.22
CA ILE A 311 -10.56 -4.16 17.68
C ILE A 311 -12.05 -4.52 17.48
N SER A 312 -12.95 -3.58 17.80
CA SER A 312 -14.39 -3.76 17.61
C SER A 312 -14.80 -3.86 16.13
N SER A 313 -14.00 -3.27 15.23
CA SER A 313 -14.24 -3.34 13.78
C SER A 313 -13.72 -4.63 13.15
N ILE A 314 -12.80 -5.36 13.78
CA ILE A 314 -12.21 -6.61 13.23
C ILE A 314 -13.27 -7.61 12.76
N PRO A 315 -14.36 -7.92 13.50
CA PRO A 315 -15.38 -8.86 13.04
C PRO A 315 -16.08 -8.43 11.73
N TYR A 316 -16.02 -7.16 11.37
CA TYR A 316 -16.55 -6.60 10.12
C TYR A 316 -15.53 -6.61 8.97
N SER A 317 -14.31 -7.10 9.17
CA SER A 317 -13.29 -7.25 8.12
C SER A 317 -13.59 -8.46 7.22
N PHE A 318 -14.77 -8.45 6.59
CA PHE A 318 -15.32 -9.61 5.89
C PHE A 318 -14.42 -10.12 4.78
N TYR A 319 -13.77 -9.23 4.00
CA TYR A 319 -12.89 -9.68 2.93
C TYR A 319 -11.74 -10.54 3.46
N ALA A 320 -11.08 -10.12 4.52
CA ALA A 320 -9.97 -10.86 5.11
C ALA A 320 -10.41 -12.27 5.57
N PHE A 321 -11.50 -12.37 6.33
CA PHE A 321 -12.01 -13.68 6.80
C PHE A 321 -12.48 -14.58 5.67
N ILE A 322 -13.17 -14.03 4.66
CA ILE A 322 -13.68 -14.79 3.52
C ILE A 322 -12.52 -15.25 2.63
N MET A 323 -11.48 -14.42 2.43
CA MET A 323 -10.28 -14.81 1.71
C MET A 323 -9.53 -15.93 2.45
N LEU A 324 -9.33 -15.81 3.75
CA LEU A 324 -8.74 -16.88 4.56
C LEU A 324 -9.57 -18.17 4.50
N GLY A 325 -10.89 -18.06 4.55
CA GLY A 325 -11.80 -19.19 4.33
C GLY A 325 -11.61 -19.84 2.95
N LEU A 326 -11.46 -19.03 1.89
CA LEU A 326 -11.27 -19.51 0.52
C LEU A 326 -9.96 -20.29 0.36
N ILE A 327 -8.86 -19.76 0.86
CA ILE A 327 -7.55 -20.45 0.77
C ILE A 327 -7.55 -21.75 1.57
N VAL A 328 -8.22 -21.80 2.73
CA VAL A 328 -8.41 -23.05 3.49
C VAL A 328 -9.26 -24.06 2.70
N ILE A 329 -10.39 -23.61 2.12
CA ILE A 329 -11.27 -24.48 1.31
C ILE A 329 -10.51 -25.07 0.12
N THR A 330 -9.76 -24.25 -0.61
CA THR A 330 -9.00 -24.71 -1.79
C THR A 330 -7.91 -25.71 -1.39
N ALA A 331 -7.14 -25.41 -0.35
CA ALA A 331 -6.07 -26.27 0.14
C ALA A 331 -6.60 -27.63 0.67
N VAL A 332 -7.66 -27.58 1.51
CA VAL A 332 -8.23 -28.80 2.11
C VAL A 332 -8.89 -29.69 1.04
N ARG A 333 -9.56 -29.12 0.05
CA ARG A 333 -10.28 -29.89 -0.99
C ARG A 333 -9.38 -30.30 -2.14
N ALA A 334 -8.17 -29.72 -2.27
CA ALA A 334 -7.27 -29.91 -3.42
C ALA A 334 -8.00 -29.70 -4.77
N ARG A 335 -8.80 -28.62 -4.84
CA ARG A 335 -9.60 -28.27 -6.01
C ARG A 335 -9.42 -26.78 -6.28
N ASP A 336 -9.23 -26.45 -7.53
CA ASP A 336 -9.05 -25.09 -8.00
C ASP A 336 -9.98 -24.78 -9.17
N PHE A 337 -10.03 -23.52 -9.59
CA PHE A 337 -10.81 -23.06 -10.74
C PHE A 337 -10.05 -22.00 -11.54
N GLY A 338 -10.54 -21.72 -12.74
CA GLY A 338 -9.96 -20.70 -13.63
C GLY A 338 -8.49 -20.95 -13.96
N PRO A 339 -7.69 -19.89 -14.14
CA PRO A 339 -6.27 -20.01 -14.50
C PRO A 339 -5.43 -20.76 -13.46
N MET A 340 -5.76 -20.69 -12.18
CA MET A 340 -5.06 -21.40 -11.11
C MET A 340 -5.18 -22.92 -11.28
N LEU A 341 -6.34 -23.43 -11.69
CA LEU A 341 -6.52 -24.87 -11.97
C LEU A 341 -5.57 -25.32 -13.10
N THR A 342 -5.38 -24.50 -14.12
CA THR A 342 -4.46 -24.80 -15.22
C THR A 342 -3.01 -24.84 -14.72
N ALA A 343 -2.62 -23.89 -13.87
CA ALA A 343 -1.29 -23.83 -13.27
C ALA A 343 -1.01 -25.06 -12.38
N GLU A 344 -1.96 -25.41 -11.49
CA GLU A 344 -1.83 -26.55 -10.58
C GLU A 344 -1.80 -27.89 -11.34
N ARG A 345 -2.65 -28.08 -12.37
CA ARG A 345 -2.62 -29.29 -13.21
C ARG A 345 -1.30 -29.42 -13.94
N ARG A 346 -0.81 -28.35 -14.58
CA ARG A 346 0.52 -28.33 -15.18
C ARG A 346 1.58 -28.84 -14.21
N ALA A 347 1.62 -28.27 -13.00
CA ALA A 347 2.62 -28.63 -12.00
C ALA A 347 2.51 -30.11 -11.57
N GLN A 348 1.28 -30.60 -11.32
CA GLN A 348 1.06 -31.97 -10.89
C GLN A 348 1.35 -33.00 -12.00
N GLU A 349 0.89 -32.76 -13.24
CA GLU A 349 0.98 -33.71 -14.36
C GLU A 349 2.39 -33.73 -14.96
N THR A 350 3.00 -32.54 -15.14
CA THR A 350 4.28 -32.45 -15.87
C THR A 350 5.49 -32.23 -14.96
N GLY A 351 5.27 -31.88 -13.68
CA GLY A 351 6.33 -31.46 -12.77
C GLY A 351 6.83 -30.03 -13.03
N LYS A 352 6.34 -29.32 -14.08
CA LYS A 352 6.75 -27.96 -14.40
C LYS A 352 5.97 -26.97 -13.48
N VAL A 353 6.61 -26.50 -12.41
CA VAL A 353 6.02 -25.58 -11.44
C VAL A 353 5.79 -24.17 -12.00
N LEU A 354 6.45 -23.82 -13.10
CA LEU A 354 6.28 -22.59 -13.88
C LEU A 354 5.73 -22.90 -15.27
N ARG A 355 5.05 -21.93 -15.87
CA ARG A 355 4.63 -21.99 -17.27
C ARG A 355 5.85 -21.92 -18.20
N GLU A 356 5.78 -22.54 -19.34
CA GLU A 356 6.80 -22.39 -20.38
C GLU A 356 6.87 -20.94 -20.88
N GLY A 357 8.07 -20.39 -20.93
CA GLY A 357 8.32 -18.98 -21.24
C GLY A 357 7.90 -18.01 -20.13
N ALA A 358 7.67 -18.48 -18.89
CA ALA A 358 7.49 -17.61 -17.74
C ALA A 358 8.81 -16.91 -17.40
N THR A 359 8.71 -15.67 -16.93
CA THR A 359 9.83 -14.85 -16.47
C THR A 359 9.67 -14.56 -14.98
N PRO A 360 10.14 -15.47 -14.08
CA PRO A 360 10.07 -15.25 -12.65
C PRO A 360 10.82 -14.00 -12.24
N LEU A 361 10.27 -13.21 -11.29
CA LEU A 361 10.92 -12.01 -10.77
C LEU A 361 12.20 -12.33 -9.97
N ALA A 362 12.26 -13.48 -9.31
CA ALA A 362 13.51 -14.02 -8.78
C ALA A 362 14.19 -14.81 -9.89
N GLY A 363 15.39 -14.40 -10.29
CA GLY A 363 16.12 -15.05 -11.37
C GLY A 363 16.20 -16.57 -11.19
N ALA A 364 16.21 -17.29 -12.30
CA ALA A 364 16.32 -18.76 -12.36
C ALA A 364 17.55 -19.31 -11.61
N ASP A 365 18.57 -18.48 -11.44
CA ASP A 365 19.85 -18.80 -10.80
C ASP A 365 19.77 -19.25 -9.32
N LEU A 366 18.66 -18.92 -8.61
CA LEU A 366 18.45 -19.48 -7.26
C LEU A 366 17.97 -20.94 -7.27
N SER A 367 17.40 -21.40 -8.39
CA SER A 367 17.04 -22.81 -8.58
C SER A 367 18.25 -23.65 -9.03
N GLU A 368 19.29 -23.01 -9.56
CA GLU A 368 20.54 -23.61 -10.03
C GLU A 368 21.66 -23.63 -8.96
N LEU A 369 21.36 -23.22 -7.72
CA LEU A 369 22.27 -23.47 -6.60
C LEU A 369 22.23 -24.97 -6.27
N ASP A 370 22.67 -25.79 -7.23
CA ASP A 370 22.95 -27.21 -6.98
C ASP A 370 23.95 -27.31 -5.83
N VAL A 371 23.43 -27.81 -4.71
CA VAL A 371 24.28 -28.14 -3.57
C VAL A 371 25.10 -29.35 -3.98
N PRO A 372 26.44 -29.26 -4.02
CA PRO A 372 27.29 -30.41 -4.30
C PRO A 372 26.89 -31.60 -3.39
N ASP A 373 26.83 -32.81 -3.96
CA ASP A 373 26.50 -34.01 -3.18
C ASP A 373 27.41 -34.26 -1.98
N SER A 374 28.57 -33.61 -1.97
CA SER A 374 29.53 -33.60 -0.85
C SER A 374 29.07 -32.83 0.37
N ILE A 375 28.08 -31.95 0.25
CA ILE A 375 27.60 -31.11 1.36
C ILE A 375 26.48 -31.84 2.11
N GLU A 376 26.68 -32.02 3.41
CA GLU A 376 25.67 -32.62 4.29
C GLU A 376 24.46 -31.70 4.45
N LYS A 377 23.26 -32.20 4.10
CA LYS A 377 22.01 -31.46 4.10
C LYS A 377 21.41 -31.35 5.50
N ARG A 378 21.80 -30.31 6.24
CA ARG A 378 21.41 -30.11 7.66
C ARG A 378 20.32 -29.06 7.78
N TRP A 379 19.09 -29.48 8.09
CA TRP A 379 17.90 -28.63 8.19
C TRP A 379 18.06 -27.42 9.13
N TYR A 380 18.82 -27.55 10.21
CA TYR A 380 19.03 -26.48 11.18
C TYR A 380 19.87 -25.32 10.62
N ASN A 381 20.64 -25.52 9.56
CA ASN A 381 21.38 -24.46 8.87
C ASN A 381 20.43 -23.47 8.14
N ALA A 382 19.19 -23.87 7.89
CA ALA A 382 18.11 -22.96 7.43
C ALA A 382 17.28 -22.46 8.63
N MET A 383 16.84 -23.37 9.50
CA MET A 383 15.87 -23.01 10.54
C MET A 383 16.45 -22.09 11.61
N ILE A 384 17.74 -22.15 11.91
CA ILE A 384 18.39 -21.26 12.89
C ILE A 384 18.43 -19.82 12.38
N PRO A 385 18.94 -19.49 11.16
CA PRO A 385 18.86 -18.14 10.63
C PRO A 385 17.42 -17.61 10.47
N ILE A 386 16.50 -18.44 9.98
CA ILE A 386 15.08 -18.05 9.85
C ILE A 386 14.46 -17.79 11.22
N GLY A 387 14.67 -18.67 12.18
CA GLY A 387 14.22 -18.48 13.55
C GLY A 387 14.81 -17.23 14.20
N PHE A 388 16.09 -16.94 13.93
CA PHE A 388 16.74 -15.71 14.37
C PHE A 388 16.04 -14.47 13.78
N VAL A 389 15.72 -14.48 12.47
CA VAL A 389 14.98 -13.36 11.83
C VAL A 389 13.63 -13.16 12.51
N ILE A 390 12.86 -14.22 12.75
CA ILE A 390 11.55 -14.13 13.43
C ILE A 390 11.68 -13.56 14.84
N VAL A 391 12.59 -14.10 15.64
CA VAL A 391 12.82 -13.65 17.03
C VAL A 391 13.30 -12.21 17.05
N THR A 392 14.28 -11.86 16.19
CA THR A 392 14.81 -10.50 16.10
C THR A 392 13.75 -9.52 15.66
N THR A 393 12.85 -9.90 14.75
CA THR A 393 11.73 -9.05 14.34
C THR A 393 10.80 -8.77 15.52
N ILE A 394 10.32 -9.80 16.24
CA ILE A 394 9.40 -9.62 17.38
C ILE A 394 10.06 -8.78 18.50
N VAL A 395 11.26 -9.18 18.91
CA VAL A 395 12.01 -8.52 19.97
C VAL A 395 12.44 -7.12 19.55
N GLY A 396 12.87 -6.97 18.30
CA GLY A 396 13.28 -5.69 17.71
C GLY A 396 12.13 -4.70 17.61
N LEU A 397 10.92 -5.12 17.21
CA LEU A 397 9.73 -4.26 17.20
C LEU A 397 9.43 -3.73 18.60
N TYR A 398 9.49 -4.58 19.62
CA TYR A 398 9.28 -4.15 21.00
C TYR A 398 10.31 -3.11 21.46
N PHE A 399 11.60 -3.38 21.28
CA PHE A 399 12.65 -2.44 21.72
C PHE A 399 12.70 -1.17 20.88
N ASN A 400 12.47 -1.26 19.56
CA ASN A 400 12.41 -0.10 18.68
C ASN A 400 11.22 0.79 19.01
N GLY A 401 10.03 0.20 19.23
CA GLY A 401 8.85 0.94 19.66
C GLY A 401 9.02 1.58 21.04
N LYS A 402 9.63 0.86 21.98
CA LYS A 402 9.96 1.42 23.30
C LYS A 402 10.93 2.62 23.19
N ALA A 403 11.92 2.52 22.32
CA ALA A 403 12.85 3.62 22.06
C ALA A 403 12.16 4.83 21.40
N ALA A 404 11.23 4.61 20.47
CA ALA A 404 10.46 5.65 19.81
C ALA A 404 9.54 6.42 20.79
N LEU A 405 8.93 5.71 21.75
CA LEU A 405 8.06 6.28 22.77
C LEU A 405 8.82 6.93 23.94
N GLY A 406 10.09 6.59 24.15
CA GLY A 406 10.89 7.11 25.26
C GLY A 406 10.25 6.84 26.64
N ALA A 407 10.15 7.87 27.48
CA ALA A 407 9.61 7.74 28.84
C ALA A 407 8.11 7.36 28.87
N THR A 408 7.35 7.65 27.82
CA THR A 408 5.91 7.33 27.77
C THR A 408 5.65 5.83 27.60
N ALA A 409 6.67 5.06 27.16
CA ALA A 409 6.57 3.63 26.97
C ALA A 409 6.21 2.84 28.25
N GLU A 410 6.54 3.39 29.44
CA GLU A 410 6.25 2.71 30.74
C GLU A 410 4.75 2.67 31.06
N SER A 411 3.98 3.60 30.53
CA SER A 411 2.52 3.67 30.70
C SER A 411 1.75 3.00 29.55
N MET A 412 2.45 2.61 28.47
CA MET A 412 1.83 2.05 27.27
C MET A 412 1.69 0.54 27.33
N LYS A 413 0.65 0.03 26.68
CA LYS A 413 0.42 -1.41 26.56
C LYS A 413 1.35 -2.02 25.50
N PHE A 414 1.58 -3.33 25.59
CA PHE A 414 2.47 -4.05 24.69
C PHE A 414 2.18 -3.81 23.19
N HIS A 415 0.91 -3.79 22.80
CA HIS A 415 0.53 -3.56 21.39
C HIS A 415 0.77 -2.13 20.93
N GLU A 416 0.62 -1.14 21.81
CA GLU A 416 0.90 0.27 21.51
C GLU A 416 2.41 0.48 21.29
N ILE A 417 3.24 -0.17 22.12
CA ILE A 417 4.70 -0.14 21.96
C ILE A 417 5.11 -0.72 20.60
N ILE A 418 4.59 -1.89 20.24
CA ILE A 418 4.91 -2.51 18.94
C ILE A 418 4.38 -1.67 17.78
N GLY A 419 3.17 -1.11 17.90
CA GLY A 419 2.57 -0.26 16.87
C GLY A 419 3.35 1.04 16.60
N SER A 420 4.15 1.50 17.57
CA SER A 420 5.01 2.69 17.43
C SER A 420 6.39 2.39 16.83
N ALA A 421 6.70 1.12 16.54
CA ALA A 421 7.99 0.72 15.99
C ALA A 421 8.10 1.05 14.49
N ASN A 422 9.32 1.41 14.05
CA ASN A 422 9.65 1.42 12.63
C ASN A 422 9.98 0.00 12.17
N SER A 423 9.00 -0.69 11.59
CA SER A 423 9.12 -2.08 11.15
C SER A 423 10.21 -2.28 10.09
N PHE A 424 10.38 -1.34 9.17
CA PHE A 424 11.39 -1.44 8.10
C PHE A 424 12.80 -1.50 8.67
N THR A 425 13.09 -0.66 9.66
CA THR A 425 14.39 -0.68 10.35
C THR A 425 14.65 -2.00 11.06
N VAL A 426 13.64 -2.52 11.77
CA VAL A 426 13.76 -3.79 12.51
C VAL A 426 13.94 -4.98 11.56
N LEU A 427 13.19 -5.00 10.46
CA LEU A 427 13.33 -6.05 9.43
C LEU A 427 14.71 -6.05 8.80
N MET A 428 15.29 -4.87 8.56
CA MET A 428 16.67 -4.74 8.06
C MET A 428 17.67 -5.35 9.05
N TRP A 429 17.57 -5.04 10.35
CA TRP A 429 18.42 -5.66 11.36
C TRP A 429 18.27 -7.19 11.40
N ALA A 430 17.05 -7.68 11.32
CA ALA A 430 16.75 -9.12 11.31
C ALA A 430 17.37 -9.81 10.08
N ALA A 431 17.21 -9.22 8.89
CA ALA A 431 17.73 -9.78 7.64
C ALA A 431 19.27 -9.86 7.62
N PHE A 432 19.96 -8.77 7.98
CA PHE A 432 21.41 -8.76 8.04
C PHE A 432 21.95 -9.66 9.16
N GLY A 433 21.33 -9.65 10.35
CA GLY A 433 21.69 -10.54 11.45
C GLY A 433 21.53 -12.01 11.08
N GLY A 434 20.41 -12.36 10.43
CA GLY A 434 20.17 -13.71 9.91
C GLY A 434 21.18 -14.12 8.85
N SER A 435 21.57 -13.20 7.96
CA SER A 435 22.62 -13.42 6.94
C SER A 435 23.97 -13.72 7.57
N ILE A 436 24.37 -12.91 8.56
CA ILE A 436 25.63 -13.11 9.31
C ILE A 436 25.62 -14.48 10.00
N LEU A 437 24.49 -14.84 10.65
CA LEU A 437 24.35 -16.12 11.33
C LEU A 437 24.41 -17.30 10.34
N ALA A 438 23.78 -17.19 9.17
CA ALA A 438 23.87 -18.19 8.11
C ALA A 438 25.32 -18.35 7.59
N ALA A 439 26.05 -17.26 7.43
CA ALA A 439 27.46 -17.28 7.03
C ALA A 439 28.33 -17.94 8.11
N ILE A 440 28.15 -17.60 9.38
CA ILE A 440 28.88 -18.22 10.52
C ILE A 440 28.61 -19.74 10.55
N LEU A 441 27.36 -20.17 10.41
CA LEU A 441 27.02 -21.60 10.39
C LEU A 441 27.65 -22.32 9.20
N SER A 442 27.70 -21.71 8.03
CA SER A 442 28.31 -22.28 6.82
C SER A 442 29.83 -22.46 6.97
N LEU A 443 30.50 -21.44 7.46
CA LEU A 443 31.97 -21.42 7.64
C LEU A 443 32.43 -22.29 8.82
N SER A 444 31.75 -22.22 9.96
CA SER A 444 32.13 -22.97 11.16
C SER A 444 31.99 -24.48 10.97
N GLN A 445 31.02 -24.92 10.17
CA GLN A 445 30.80 -26.32 9.81
C GLN A 445 31.62 -26.76 8.59
N LYS A 446 32.42 -25.84 7.99
CA LYS A 446 33.24 -26.09 6.79
C LYS A 446 32.39 -26.61 5.60
N LEU A 447 31.15 -26.17 5.49
CA LEU A 447 30.27 -26.54 4.37
C LEU A 447 30.61 -25.78 3.10
N THR A 448 31.09 -24.53 3.27
CA THR A 448 31.51 -23.64 2.19
C THR A 448 32.79 -22.92 2.57
N THR A 449 33.57 -22.52 1.59
CA THR A 449 34.69 -21.59 1.76
C THR A 449 34.17 -20.16 1.93
N LEU A 450 35.03 -19.23 2.35
CA LEU A 450 34.66 -17.82 2.46
C LEU A 450 34.22 -17.25 1.10
N GLN A 451 34.94 -17.60 0.02
CA GLN A 451 34.60 -17.18 -1.34
C GLN A 451 33.20 -17.69 -1.76
N GLU A 452 32.93 -18.98 -1.58
CA GLU A 452 31.62 -19.57 -1.89
C GLU A 452 30.49 -18.98 -1.03
N THR A 453 30.78 -18.62 0.22
CA THR A 453 29.81 -17.94 1.10
C THR A 453 29.47 -16.56 0.55
N VAL A 454 30.47 -15.76 0.17
CA VAL A 454 30.26 -14.43 -0.43
C VAL A 454 29.53 -14.56 -1.76
N ASP A 455 29.93 -15.49 -2.63
CA ASP A 455 29.28 -15.72 -3.92
C ASP A 455 27.81 -16.15 -3.76
N GLY A 456 27.52 -17.03 -2.80
CA GLY A 456 26.16 -17.43 -2.45
C GLY A 456 25.30 -16.26 -1.98
N TYR A 457 25.86 -15.39 -1.13
CA TYR A 457 25.17 -14.17 -0.67
C TYR A 457 24.89 -13.20 -1.82
N LEU A 458 25.91 -12.92 -2.66
CA LEU A 458 25.76 -12.01 -3.80
C LEU A 458 24.78 -12.55 -4.86
N ASN A 459 24.77 -13.85 -5.10
CA ASN A 459 23.79 -14.45 -6.02
C ASN A 459 22.37 -14.33 -5.47
N GLY A 460 22.20 -14.50 -4.18
CA GLY A 460 20.91 -14.23 -3.51
C GLY A 460 20.45 -12.77 -3.66
N ILE A 461 21.37 -11.81 -3.53
CA ILE A 461 21.06 -10.38 -3.79
C ILE A 461 20.70 -10.16 -5.26
N LYS A 462 21.49 -10.68 -6.20
CA LYS A 462 21.24 -10.49 -7.65
C LYS A 462 19.86 -10.95 -8.07
N SER A 463 19.33 -12.02 -7.47
CA SER A 463 17.98 -12.50 -7.77
C SER A 463 16.87 -11.51 -7.38
N MET A 464 17.16 -10.57 -6.47
CA MET A 464 16.20 -9.57 -5.99
C MET A 464 16.21 -8.27 -6.82
N VAL A 465 17.27 -8.00 -7.60
CA VAL A 465 17.47 -6.70 -8.26
C VAL A 465 16.33 -6.34 -9.21
N TYR A 466 15.86 -7.30 -10.02
CA TYR A 466 14.76 -7.06 -10.97
C TYR A 466 13.48 -6.61 -10.25
N ALA A 467 13.14 -7.28 -9.17
CA ALA A 467 11.97 -6.96 -8.37
C ALA A 467 12.10 -5.60 -7.65
N MET A 468 13.33 -5.23 -7.20
CA MET A 468 13.55 -3.90 -6.60
C MET A 468 13.32 -2.77 -7.62
N VAL A 469 13.71 -2.97 -8.88
CA VAL A 469 13.41 -2.01 -9.95
C VAL A 469 11.89 -1.88 -10.16
N ILE A 470 11.15 -2.99 -10.16
CA ILE A 470 9.68 -2.97 -10.25
C ILE A 470 9.08 -2.21 -9.06
N LEU A 471 9.55 -2.45 -7.83
CA LEU A 471 9.09 -1.73 -6.65
C LEU A 471 9.29 -0.21 -6.75
N ILE A 472 10.47 0.24 -7.16
CA ILE A 472 10.77 1.66 -7.35
C ILE A 472 9.79 2.29 -8.36
N LEU A 473 9.53 1.61 -9.47
CA LEU A 473 8.59 2.08 -10.48
C LEU A 473 7.14 2.06 -9.97
N ALA A 474 6.74 1.05 -9.19
CA ALA A 474 5.41 0.97 -8.59
C ALA A 474 5.17 2.13 -7.60
N TRP A 475 6.13 2.42 -6.72
CA TRP A 475 6.05 3.58 -5.82
C TRP A 475 6.01 4.91 -6.58
N SER A 476 6.78 5.03 -7.66
CA SER A 476 6.76 6.22 -8.54
C SER A 476 5.41 6.42 -9.19
N LEU A 477 4.77 5.34 -9.67
CA LEU A 477 3.43 5.39 -10.24
C LEU A 477 2.38 5.77 -9.20
N GLY A 478 2.50 5.26 -7.97
CA GLY A 478 1.65 5.64 -6.84
C GLY A 478 1.76 7.14 -6.51
N SER A 479 2.97 7.69 -6.52
CA SER A 479 3.21 9.12 -6.31
C SER A 479 2.60 9.98 -7.43
N ILE A 480 2.67 9.53 -8.68
CA ILE A 480 2.01 10.19 -9.82
C ILE A 480 0.48 10.15 -9.68
N ALA A 481 -0.08 9.00 -9.29
CA ALA A 481 -1.51 8.87 -9.06
C ALA A 481 -2.00 9.80 -7.95
N ALA A 482 -1.20 9.99 -6.90
CA ALA A 482 -1.47 10.96 -5.84
C ALA A 482 -1.42 12.41 -6.35
N ASP A 483 -0.37 12.78 -7.10
CA ASP A 483 -0.24 14.13 -7.68
C ASP A 483 -1.35 14.45 -8.71
N LEU A 484 -1.90 13.43 -9.40
CA LEU A 484 -3.05 13.54 -10.30
C LEU A 484 -4.40 13.43 -9.60
N SER A 485 -4.44 13.34 -8.27
CA SER A 485 -5.69 13.24 -7.50
C SER A 485 -6.61 12.09 -7.95
N THR A 486 -6.01 10.95 -8.32
CA THR A 486 -6.75 9.77 -8.80
C THR A 486 -7.77 9.29 -7.78
N ALA A 487 -7.36 9.24 -6.49
CA ALA A 487 -8.22 8.80 -5.41
C ALA A 487 -9.44 9.71 -5.22
N GLU A 488 -9.24 11.02 -5.27
CA GLU A 488 -10.30 12.02 -5.14
C GLU A 488 -11.30 11.95 -6.29
N TYR A 489 -10.82 11.70 -7.50
CA TYR A 489 -11.73 11.50 -8.63
C TYR A 489 -12.62 10.27 -8.43
N VAL A 490 -12.04 9.15 -8.01
CA VAL A 490 -12.82 7.93 -7.72
C VAL A 490 -13.85 8.20 -6.62
N LEU A 491 -13.45 8.89 -5.55
CA LEU A 491 -14.38 9.31 -4.49
C LEU A 491 -15.51 10.20 -5.03
N HIS A 492 -15.16 11.19 -5.85
CA HIS A 492 -16.14 12.14 -6.39
C HIS A 492 -17.21 11.44 -7.23
N ILE A 493 -16.85 10.54 -8.14
CA ILE A 493 -17.82 9.83 -8.99
C ILE A 493 -18.68 8.82 -8.22
N THR A 494 -18.29 8.46 -7.00
CA THR A 494 -19.03 7.50 -6.16
C THR A 494 -19.86 8.16 -5.07
N ARG A 495 -19.68 9.47 -4.84
CA ARG A 495 -20.47 10.25 -3.85
C ARG A 495 -21.97 10.34 -4.21
N GLY A 496 -22.81 10.39 -3.17
CA GLY A 496 -24.25 10.73 -3.31
C GLY A 496 -25.13 9.66 -3.89
N LEU A 497 -24.59 8.48 -4.20
CA LEU A 497 -25.35 7.41 -4.84
C LEU A 497 -26.06 6.48 -3.83
N PHE A 498 -25.89 6.65 -2.49
CA PHE A 498 -26.16 5.56 -1.56
C PHE A 498 -26.86 5.96 -0.26
N SER A 499 -27.74 5.02 0.22
CA SER A 499 -28.31 5.03 1.57
C SER A 499 -27.23 4.76 2.64
N PRO A 500 -27.33 5.34 3.86
CA PRO A 500 -26.42 5.06 4.97
C PRO A 500 -26.21 3.57 5.26
N ASN A 501 -27.23 2.75 5.08
CA ASN A 501 -27.14 1.29 5.25
C ASN A 501 -26.20 0.63 4.23
N LEU A 502 -25.99 1.23 3.07
CA LEU A 502 -25.06 0.73 2.06
C LEU A 502 -23.65 1.30 2.20
N LEU A 503 -23.45 2.23 3.14
CA LEU A 503 -22.16 2.90 3.32
C LEU A 503 -20.98 1.93 3.51
N PRO A 504 -21.05 0.85 4.33
CA PRO A 504 -19.95 -0.10 4.45
C PRO A 504 -19.62 -0.78 3.11
N ALA A 505 -20.62 -1.20 2.35
CA ALA A 505 -20.42 -1.88 1.06
C ALA A 505 -19.78 -0.94 0.03
N MET A 506 -20.25 0.30 -0.03
CA MET A 506 -19.76 1.29 -0.96
C MET A 506 -18.35 1.73 -0.62
N THR A 507 -18.08 1.93 0.67
CA THR A 507 -16.74 2.23 1.17
C THR A 507 -15.74 1.13 0.80
N PHE A 508 -16.14 -0.14 0.93
CA PHE A 508 -15.32 -1.26 0.49
C PHE A 508 -15.02 -1.19 -1.01
N ILE A 509 -16.04 -0.96 -1.85
CA ILE A 509 -15.86 -0.87 -3.31
C ILE A 509 -14.93 0.29 -3.68
N VAL A 510 -15.15 1.48 -3.09
CA VAL A 510 -14.31 2.67 -3.36
C VAL A 510 -12.87 2.43 -2.90
N ALA A 511 -12.68 1.91 -1.68
CA ALA A 511 -11.36 1.57 -1.18
C ALA A 511 -10.65 0.52 -2.05
N ALA A 512 -11.40 -0.48 -2.52
CA ALA A 512 -10.91 -1.51 -3.43
C ALA A 512 -10.43 -0.93 -4.77
N LEU A 513 -11.22 -0.02 -5.36
CA LEU A 513 -10.86 0.64 -6.62
C LEU A 513 -9.65 1.56 -6.47
N ILE A 514 -9.59 2.33 -5.39
CA ILE A 514 -8.44 3.22 -5.10
C ILE A 514 -7.19 2.37 -4.86
N GLY A 515 -7.25 1.39 -3.97
CA GLY A 515 -6.14 0.50 -3.66
C GLY A 515 -5.63 -0.24 -4.90
N PHE A 516 -6.54 -0.76 -5.73
CA PHE A 516 -6.19 -1.41 -7.00
C PHE A 516 -5.50 -0.44 -7.98
N SER A 517 -6.01 0.81 -8.07
CA SER A 517 -5.48 1.82 -9.02
C SER A 517 -4.16 2.42 -8.56
N THR A 518 -3.93 2.53 -7.26
CA THR A 518 -2.72 3.14 -6.69
C THR A 518 -1.65 2.11 -6.30
N GLY A 519 -2.05 0.85 -6.15
CA GLY A 519 -1.17 -0.23 -5.70
C GLY A 519 -0.70 -0.06 -4.24
N THR A 520 -1.48 0.65 -3.41
CA THR A 520 -1.10 0.86 -2.01
C THR A 520 -2.29 0.85 -1.07
N SER A 521 -2.23 -0.03 -0.08
CA SER A 521 -3.21 -0.04 1.03
C SER A 521 -3.03 1.17 1.95
N TRP A 522 -1.81 1.57 2.26
CA TRP A 522 -1.50 2.68 3.15
C TRP A 522 -2.04 4.02 2.62
N GLY A 523 -1.77 4.34 1.36
CA GLY A 523 -2.29 5.56 0.72
C GLY A 523 -3.81 5.58 0.68
N THR A 524 -4.44 4.46 0.37
CA THR A 524 -5.90 4.31 0.36
C THR A 524 -6.51 4.55 1.75
N MET A 525 -5.95 3.93 2.79
CA MET A 525 -6.40 4.15 4.16
C MET A 525 -6.20 5.60 4.61
N ALA A 526 -5.04 6.20 4.29
CA ALA A 526 -4.73 7.59 4.68
C ALA A 526 -5.73 8.60 4.12
N ILE A 527 -6.20 8.38 2.89
CA ILE A 527 -7.15 9.28 2.21
C ILE A 527 -8.57 9.02 2.70
N LEU A 528 -8.99 7.76 2.76
CA LEU A 528 -10.40 7.43 3.00
C LEU A 528 -10.80 7.49 4.46
N THR A 529 -9.96 7.02 5.38
CA THR A 529 -10.36 6.89 6.80
C THR A 529 -10.84 8.21 7.41
N PRO A 530 -10.13 9.36 7.25
CA PRO A 530 -10.59 10.64 7.77
C PRO A 530 -11.89 11.15 7.14
N ILE A 531 -12.21 10.72 5.91
CA ILE A 531 -13.41 11.14 5.19
C ILE A 531 -14.62 10.31 5.60
N VAL A 532 -14.45 8.99 5.67
CA VAL A 532 -15.57 8.08 5.88
C VAL A 532 -16.00 7.98 7.36
N ILE A 533 -15.11 8.25 8.31
CA ILE A 533 -15.47 8.26 9.74
C ILE A 533 -16.54 9.30 10.06
N PRO A 534 -16.40 10.59 9.67
CA PRO A 534 -17.47 11.58 9.82
C PRO A 534 -18.77 11.15 9.12
N MET A 535 -18.68 10.64 7.90
CA MET A 535 -19.84 10.16 7.15
C MET A 535 -20.55 9.01 7.88
N ALA A 536 -19.80 8.02 8.34
CA ALA A 536 -20.33 6.86 9.06
C ALA A 536 -20.94 7.21 10.41
N TYR A 537 -20.51 8.32 11.00
CA TYR A 537 -21.04 8.83 12.25
C TYR A 537 -22.31 9.67 12.03
N HIS A 538 -22.26 10.67 11.15
CA HIS A 538 -23.34 11.66 10.99
C HIS A 538 -24.51 11.16 10.12
N LEU A 539 -24.23 10.51 8.97
CA LEU A 539 -25.32 10.12 8.04
C LEU A 539 -26.38 9.20 8.66
N PRO A 540 -26.03 8.18 9.48
CA PRO A 540 -27.05 7.37 10.14
C PRO A 540 -27.87 8.13 11.18
N ILE A 541 -27.25 9.10 11.87
CA ILE A 541 -27.93 9.96 12.86
C ILE A 541 -28.95 10.87 12.14
N GLU A 542 -28.52 11.55 11.07
CA GLU A 542 -29.35 12.44 10.26
C GLU A 542 -30.54 11.70 9.62
N ALA A 543 -30.30 10.43 9.21
CA ALA A 543 -31.35 9.58 8.68
C ALA A 543 -32.29 8.96 9.73
N GLY A 544 -32.11 9.27 11.02
CA GLY A 544 -32.93 8.73 12.11
C GLY A 544 -32.81 7.22 12.33
N ILE A 545 -31.65 6.64 11.98
CA ILE A 545 -31.40 5.20 12.12
C ILE A 545 -31.21 4.84 13.61
N ASP A 546 -31.68 3.66 14.03
CA ASP A 546 -31.55 3.19 15.42
C ASP A 546 -30.06 3.11 15.86
N VAL A 547 -29.80 3.46 17.13
CA VAL A 547 -28.45 3.55 17.72
C VAL A 547 -27.66 2.23 17.57
N SER A 548 -28.32 1.07 17.70
CA SER A 548 -27.67 -0.24 17.51
C SER A 548 -27.18 -0.43 16.07
N LEU A 549 -27.96 0.03 15.10
CA LEU A 549 -27.64 -0.07 13.68
C LEU A 549 -26.58 0.98 13.29
N GLN A 550 -26.63 2.19 13.90
CA GLN A 550 -25.56 3.21 13.74
C GLN A 550 -24.19 2.62 14.07
N SER A 551 -24.08 1.88 15.19
CA SER A 551 -22.82 1.24 15.60
C SER A 551 -22.33 0.20 14.58
N SER A 552 -23.23 -0.60 14.01
CA SER A 552 -22.90 -1.59 12.97
C SER A 552 -22.43 -0.93 11.67
N ILE A 553 -23.09 0.14 11.23
CA ILE A 553 -22.70 0.93 10.06
C ILE A 553 -21.32 1.56 10.30
N PHE A 554 -21.10 2.16 11.48
CA PHE A 554 -19.85 2.83 11.83
C PHE A 554 -18.65 1.87 11.82
N LEU A 555 -18.75 0.77 12.59
CA LEU A 555 -17.67 -0.23 12.65
C LEU A 555 -17.47 -0.95 11.31
N GLY A 556 -18.58 -1.26 10.62
CA GLY A 556 -18.55 -1.86 9.30
C GLY A 556 -17.89 -0.98 8.25
N THR A 557 -18.08 0.36 8.33
CA THR A 557 -17.47 1.31 7.41
C THR A 557 -15.96 1.44 7.67
N ILE A 558 -15.54 1.51 8.93
CA ILE A 558 -14.10 1.50 9.28
C ILE A 558 -13.44 0.23 8.74
N ALA A 559 -14.02 -0.94 9.05
CA ALA A 559 -13.50 -2.22 8.56
C ALA A 559 -13.49 -2.31 7.02
N ALA A 560 -14.47 -1.68 6.36
CA ALA A 560 -14.58 -1.66 4.90
C ALA A 560 -13.45 -0.87 4.23
N VAL A 561 -12.99 0.25 4.82
CA VAL A 561 -11.79 0.96 4.33
C VAL A 561 -10.58 0.05 4.40
N LEU A 562 -10.34 -0.55 5.57
CA LEU A 562 -9.17 -1.39 5.80
C LEU A 562 -9.16 -2.61 4.88
N SER A 563 -10.30 -3.29 4.79
CA SER A 563 -10.45 -4.50 3.96
C SER A 563 -10.48 -4.20 2.47
N GLY A 564 -11.07 -3.07 2.05
CA GLY A 564 -11.09 -2.65 0.65
C GLY A 564 -9.70 -2.24 0.17
N ALA A 565 -8.97 -1.48 1.00
CA ALA A 565 -7.58 -1.16 0.75
C ALA A 565 -6.72 -2.43 0.63
N CYS A 566 -6.93 -3.39 1.54
CA CYS A 566 -6.27 -4.70 1.52
C CYS A 566 -6.62 -5.50 0.25
N PHE A 567 -7.89 -5.52 -0.20
CA PHE A 567 -8.28 -6.17 -1.47
C PHE A 567 -7.57 -5.54 -2.66
N GLY A 568 -7.57 -4.20 -2.74
CA GLY A 568 -6.94 -3.47 -3.83
C GLY A 568 -5.44 -3.76 -3.92
N ASP A 569 -4.77 -3.68 -2.79
CA ASP A 569 -3.36 -4.01 -2.63
C ASP A 569 -3.08 -5.46 -3.04
N HIS A 570 -3.74 -6.41 -2.43
CA HIS A 570 -3.60 -7.85 -2.64
C HIS A 570 -3.83 -8.32 -4.09
N CYS A 571 -4.57 -7.62 -4.94
CA CYS A 571 -4.85 -8.07 -6.30
C CYS A 571 -4.35 -7.12 -7.41
N SER A 572 -3.74 -5.99 -7.04
CA SER A 572 -3.20 -5.04 -8.00
C SER A 572 -1.86 -5.51 -8.59
N PRO A 573 -1.69 -5.45 -9.92
CA PRO A 573 -0.41 -5.81 -10.54
C PRO A 573 0.71 -4.79 -10.27
N ILE A 574 0.41 -3.66 -9.64
CA ILE A 574 1.38 -2.62 -9.31
C ILE A 574 1.58 -2.50 -7.78
N SER A 575 0.96 -3.40 -7.01
CA SER A 575 1.13 -3.44 -5.56
C SER A 575 2.50 -4.01 -5.18
N ASP A 576 3.10 -3.41 -4.15
CA ASP A 576 4.36 -3.86 -3.60
C ASP A 576 4.23 -5.26 -2.95
N THR A 577 3.14 -5.56 -2.25
CA THR A 577 2.92 -6.88 -1.63
C THR A 577 2.74 -7.96 -2.69
N THR A 578 1.98 -7.70 -3.76
CA THR A 578 1.81 -8.65 -4.87
C THR A 578 3.11 -8.89 -5.65
N ILE A 579 3.92 -7.82 -5.84
CA ILE A 579 5.25 -7.92 -6.46
C ILE A 579 6.18 -8.74 -5.55
N LEU A 580 6.22 -8.45 -4.25
CA LEU A 580 7.05 -9.17 -3.28
C LEU A 580 6.64 -10.65 -3.16
N SER A 581 5.33 -10.96 -3.20
CA SER A 581 4.81 -12.33 -3.18
C SER A 581 5.25 -13.11 -4.42
N SER A 582 5.19 -12.48 -5.61
CA SER A 582 5.69 -13.06 -6.85
C SER A 582 7.18 -13.34 -6.78
N MET A 583 7.95 -12.37 -6.28
CA MET A 583 9.40 -12.44 -6.11
C MET A 583 9.80 -13.56 -5.15
N ALA A 584 9.28 -13.55 -3.94
CA ALA A 584 9.64 -14.51 -2.89
C ALA A 584 9.25 -15.95 -3.30
N SER A 585 8.13 -16.11 -3.98
CA SER A 585 7.68 -17.40 -4.50
C SER A 585 8.39 -17.81 -5.79
N GLY A 586 9.14 -16.91 -6.44
CA GLY A 586 9.75 -17.13 -7.75
C GLY A 586 8.73 -17.40 -8.84
N ALA A 587 7.58 -16.75 -8.78
CA ALA A 587 6.52 -16.82 -9.78
C ALA A 587 6.70 -15.74 -10.86
N ASP A 588 6.16 -15.99 -12.05
CA ASP A 588 5.93 -14.92 -13.03
C ASP A 588 4.85 -14.00 -12.46
N HIS A 589 5.16 -12.71 -12.39
CA HIS A 589 4.27 -11.73 -11.74
C HIS A 589 2.90 -11.61 -12.43
N ILE A 590 2.89 -11.60 -13.75
CA ILE A 590 1.63 -11.50 -14.51
C ILE A 590 0.81 -12.79 -14.38
N ASP A 591 1.47 -13.95 -14.35
CA ASP A 591 0.79 -15.23 -14.13
C ASP A 591 0.23 -15.30 -12.69
N HIS A 592 0.96 -14.78 -11.68
CA HIS A 592 0.47 -14.66 -10.32
C HIS A 592 -0.81 -13.81 -10.28
N VAL A 593 -0.78 -12.58 -10.78
CA VAL A 593 -1.95 -11.70 -10.81
C VAL A 593 -3.15 -12.34 -11.53
N LYS A 594 -2.92 -12.93 -12.70
CA LYS A 594 -3.98 -13.61 -13.48
C LYS A 594 -4.62 -14.79 -12.74
N THR A 595 -3.83 -15.54 -11.98
CA THR A 595 -4.33 -16.70 -11.25
C THR A 595 -5.02 -16.32 -9.95
N GLN A 596 -4.58 -15.24 -9.29
CA GLN A 596 -5.11 -14.73 -8.02
C GLN A 596 -6.40 -13.93 -8.18
N LEU A 597 -6.48 -13.07 -9.20
CA LEU A 597 -7.59 -12.13 -9.39
C LEU A 597 -8.99 -12.78 -9.35
N PRO A 598 -9.26 -13.95 -9.99
CA PRO A 598 -10.55 -14.61 -9.86
C PRO A 598 -10.92 -15.02 -8.42
N TYR A 599 -9.92 -15.36 -7.59
CA TYR A 599 -10.11 -15.70 -6.18
C TYR A 599 -10.40 -14.45 -5.35
N ALA A 600 -9.65 -13.39 -5.57
CA ALA A 600 -9.86 -12.11 -4.91
C ALA A 600 -11.24 -11.52 -5.22
N LEU A 601 -11.66 -11.53 -6.50
CA LEU A 601 -12.98 -11.07 -6.92
C LEU A 601 -14.12 -11.92 -6.34
N LEU A 602 -13.95 -13.25 -6.28
CA LEU A 602 -14.93 -14.13 -5.66
C LEU A 602 -15.07 -13.82 -4.16
N ALA A 603 -13.95 -13.68 -3.44
CA ALA A 603 -13.96 -13.35 -2.03
C ALA A 603 -14.57 -11.95 -1.78
N ALA A 604 -14.23 -10.95 -2.61
CA ALA A 604 -14.80 -9.60 -2.53
C ALA A 604 -16.30 -9.60 -2.79
N GLY A 605 -16.78 -10.30 -3.84
CA GLY A 605 -18.20 -10.41 -4.13
C GLY A 605 -18.99 -11.06 -2.98
N VAL A 606 -18.46 -12.14 -2.40
CA VAL A 606 -19.06 -12.78 -1.22
C VAL A 606 -19.00 -11.86 0.00
N ALA A 607 -17.90 -11.12 0.22
CA ALA A 607 -17.78 -10.17 1.32
C ALA A 607 -18.80 -9.03 1.20
N ILE A 608 -19.06 -8.53 -0.01
CA ILE A 608 -20.08 -7.49 -0.24
C ILE A 608 -21.47 -8.05 0.06
N VAL A 609 -21.84 -9.19 -0.55
CA VAL A 609 -23.22 -9.72 -0.52
C VAL A 609 -23.57 -10.32 0.84
N PHE A 610 -22.67 -11.03 1.49
CA PHE A 610 -22.93 -11.73 2.75
C PHE A 610 -22.32 -11.02 3.97
N GLY A 611 -21.45 -10.03 3.76
CA GLY A 611 -20.78 -9.26 4.80
C GLY A 611 -21.27 -7.82 4.88
N TYR A 612 -20.75 -6.94 4.01
CA TYR A 612 -20.94 -5.49 4.14
C TYR A 612 -22.39 -5.03 3.97
N ILE A 613 -23.14 -5.56 2.98
CA ILE A 613 -24.55 -5.22 2.81
C ILE A 613 -25.35 -5.66 4.04
N PRO A 614 -25.33 -6.93 4.48
CA PRO A 614 -26.09 -7.34 5.65
C PRO A 614 -25.68 -6.63 6.95
N ALA A 615 -24.39 -6.32 7.13
CA ALA A 615 -23.92 -5.56 8.27
C ALA A 615 -24.51 -4.14 8.32
N GLY A 616 -24.64 -3.49 7.18
CA GLY A 616 -25.32 -2.19 7.08
C GLY A 616 -26.81 -2.23 7.46
N TYR A 617 -27.43 -3.41 7.43
CA TYR A 617 -28.80 -3.67 7.93
C TYR A 617 -28.81 -4.35 9.31
N GLY A 618 -27.70 -4.36 10.04
CA GLY A 618 -27.61 -4.82 11.43
C GLY A 618 -27.42 -6.33 11.62
N MET A 619 -27.08 -7.08 10.57
CA MET A 619 -26.75 -8.48 10.73
C MET A 619 -25.50 -8.66 11.59
N ASN A 620 -25.53 -9.61 12.52
CA ASN A 620 -24.39 -9.95 13.35
C ASN A 620 -23.17 -10.33 12.47
N PRO A 621 -21.99 -9.72 12.66
CA PRO A 621 -20.84 -9.94 11.78
C PRO A 621 -20.33 -11.38 11.77
N PHE A 622 -20.40 -12.09 12.91
CA PHE A 622 -20.01 -13.50 12.98
C PHE A 622 -20.94 -14.39 12.16
N LEU A 623 -22.25 -14.11 12.20
CA LEU A 623 -23.24 -14.81 11.36
C LEU A 623 -22.96 -14.53 9.87
N SER A 624 -22.67 -13.29 9.52
CA SER A 624 -22.29 -12.88 8.15
C SER A 624 -21.06 -13.65 7.65
N ILE A 625 -20.01 -13.79 8.49
CA ILE A 625 -18.80 -14.56 8.16
C ILE A 625 -19.16 -16.03 7.90
N VAL A 626 -19.93 -16.65 8.80
CA VAL A 626 -20.34 -18.06 8.67
C VAL A 626 -21.14 -18.30 7.40
N LEU A 627 -22.13 -17.44 7.13
CA LEU A 627 -22.94 -17.51 5.90
C LEU A 627 -22.10 -17.27 4.65
N GLY A 628 -21.18 -16.29 4.69
CA GLY A 628 -20.25 -16.00 3.62
C GLY A 628 -19.33 -17.18 3.30
N ILE A 629 -18.71 -17.79 4.32
CA ILE A 629 -17.87 -18.99 4.14
C ILE A 629 -18.71 -20.18 3.63
N GLY A 630 -19.95 -20.34 4.12
CA GLY A 630 -20.88 -21.35 3.64
C GLY A 630 -21.23 -21.17 2.17
N ALA A 631 -21.59 -19.95 1.78
CA ALA A 631 -21.85 -19.60 0.38
C ALA A 631 -20.63 -19.82 -0.50
N LEU A 632 -19.45 -19.39 -0.03
CA LEU A 632 -18.17 -19.58 -0.70
C LEU A 632 -17.87 -21.07 -0.94
N TYR A 633 -18.10 -21.93 0.07
CA TYR A 633 -17.94 -23.38 -0.05
C TYR A 633 -18.87 -23.95 -1.14
N LEU A 634 -20.14 -23.53 -1.18
CA LEU A 634 -21.11 -24.00 -2.18
C LEU A 634 -20.74 -23.53 -3.58
N ILE A 635 -20.35 -22.26 -3.74
CA ILE A 635 -19.89 -21.71 -5.02
C ILE A 635 -18.63 -22.45 -5.47
N HIS A 636 -17.63 -22.57 -4.58
CA HIS A 636 -16.40 -23.29 -4.89
C HIS A 636 -16.67 -24.77 -5.27
N ARG A 637 -17.60 -25.44 -4.58
CA ARG A 637 -18.01 -26.81 -4.93
C ARG A 637 -18.53 -26.91 -6.35
N LYS A 638 -19.26 -25.91 -6.85
CA LYS A 638 -19.86 -25.87 -8.17
C LYS A 638 -18.86 -25.54 -9.29
N ILE A 639 -17.96 -24.56 -9.05
CA ILE A 639 -17.06 -24.04 -10.09
C ILE A 639 -15.71 -24.75 -10.14
N SER A 640 -15.24 -25.32 -9.00
CA SER A 640 -13.91 -25.92 -8.90
C SER A 640 -13.87 -27.35 -9.47
N LYS A 641 -12.72 -27.71 -10.01
CA LYS A 641 -12.43 -29.06 -10.49
C LYS A 641 -11.25 -29.66 -9.71
N PRO A 642 -11.15 -31.02 -9.61
CA PRO A 642 -9.98 -31.64 -9.00
C PRO A 642 -8.71 -31.23 -9.75
N VAL A 643 -7.64 -31.01 -9.01
CA VAL A 643 -6.31 -30.75 -9.59
C VAL A 643 -5.79 -32.03 -10.24
N ILE A 644 -5.84 -33.14 -9.51
CA ILE A 644 -5.47 -34.46 -10.04
C ILE A 644 -6.73 -35.07 -10.66
N VAL A 645 -6.66 -35.43 -11.92
CA VAL A 645 -7.68 -36.21 -12.62
C VAL A 645 -7.34 -37.69 -12.37
N SER A 646 -8.18 -38.36 -11.57
CA SER A 646 -8.06 -39.82 -11.29
C SER A 646 -8.38 -40.64 -12.53
#